data_315c2b9f057cf887aaabfd2c4dc0d8fc
#
_entry.id   315c2b9f057cf887aaabfd2c4dc0d8fc
#
_cell.length_a   1.000
_cell.length_b   1.000
_cell.length_c   1.000
_cell.angle_alpha   90.00
_cell.angle_beta   90.00
_cell.angle_gamma   90.00
#
_symmetry.space_group_name_H-M   'P 1'
#
loop_
_entity.id
_entity.type
_entity.pdbx_description
1 polymer ?
#
loop_
_entity_poly.entity_id
_entity_poly.type
_entity_poly.pdbx_seq_one_letter_code
_entity_poly.pdbx_strand_id
1 'polypeptide(L)'
;MAKKNTRTLKFEALDKELQNLLYNRDTSKLISVLKEGKNPLHLEQLAQLDVKSCKYLRFPMLWELYENDFIPFEEDFLIKKLCDALFLMSKEIESFILKRPRIAKEIGEKLPSYFLEKRHIYVTKYEKLLDFGAKGFFKGTQVLPNFLEALLSPMKTYTANTYCSIIESCKPTAEELLPSQQTLFALLSSDKTSVVNFVMKLIKQIADEKSFDFQAFADNFALCFATKKIAKSQLIGLNILEKHYKQQAPTNPDYREQLAVLFTVPDVKLQEKVANLLTTYFNHEGLLEVIAPYCDYLKGKAQDLLQSLPSPNSSENSENSENSHSSQTARPLTPVSCPLTPEDLLFLLGDCLRERTAATIDLFFEGLVQLQDQLPENFKEQLAPYIAQVNGMYYTNVQLAALQLLLAGWVENRPLESPEEWRKMHNQIRRLNTEEEEPFKQACVLHNVWYLRDEIPYLLYKVRATLGKLKAGNKLPFLSTPTHAPFYIDAETLADRLLAYQTAGKEVDLDDLVVACNRLLLSTITPKAQEKIRSLSGQYAPALGYLFGLSDVVTPTEELLPLWTQITRLKHPDKVFTEFETTTAKGYLSAVKPFFLSYEIDSELKWFYLEKKYINSPYNDYQRRTFEKEEDRLPYNYYNAGAFQIFDVDTLRYTISLNPQYVDVLLGKYTPPWVGVSDAETYRNLQVPLQLLLEYDLPVHHGGWIFIGMALLHDKKETRDLAAEYILRAISRDEDLSYLQHFLAEILAQKLTPINRFVEFLDMPTRDPKIKAFQKGVVEAYLPLAEKQDKKPTNHKKLANWLM
;
A
#
# COMPACT_ATOMS: atom_id res chain seq x y z
N MET A 1 51.59 39.60 -0.80
CA MET A 1 51.71 38.19 -0.40
C MET A 1 51.03 37.36 -1.47
N ALA A 2 51.83 36.60 -2.21
CA ALA A 2 51.36 35.79 -3.34
C ALA A 2 50.54 34.61 -2.82
N LYS A 3 49.29 34.49 -3.32
CA LYS A 3 48.50 33.28 -3.17
C LYS A 3 49.22 32.13 -3.89
N LYS A 4 49.91 31.27 -3.15
CA LYS A 4 50.35 29.97 -3.66
C LYS A 4 49.09 29.18 -4.06
N ASN A 5 48.91 28.95 -5.35
CA ASN A 5 47.98 27.95 -5.87
C ASN A 5 48.47 26.56 -5.39
N THR A 6 48.06 26.15 -4.22
CA THR A 6 48.26 24.77 -3.74
C THR A 6 47.29 23.87 -4.57
N ARG A 7 47.84 23.10 -5.50
CA ARG A 7 47.12 22.01 -6.18
C ARG A 7 46.68 21.01 -5.11
N THR A 8 45.36 20.87 -4.95
CA THR A 8 44.79 19.82 -4.07
C THR A 8 45.10 18.46 -4.68
N LEU A 9 45.60 17.51 -3.86
CA LEU A 9 45.96 16.18 -4.26
C LEU A 9 44.77 15.22 -4.08
N LYS A 10 44.36 14.51 -5.12
CA LYS A 10 43.31 13.49 -5.02
C LYS A 10 43.82 12.24 -4.30
N PHE A 11 42.91 11.50 -3.64
CA PHE A 11 43.22 10.27 -2.91
C PHE A 11 44.00 9.25 -3.75
N GLU A 12 43.63 9.07 -5.02
CA GLU A 12 44.25 8.13 -5.94
C GLU A 12 45.69 8.54 -6.34
N ALA A 13 46.06 9.80 -6.12
CA ALA A 13 47.40 10.35 -6.38
C ALA A 13 48.32 10.28 -5.17
N LEU A 14 47.85 9.83 -3.99
CA LEU A 14 48.69 9.58 -2.82
C LEU A 14 49.67 8.44 -3.08
N ASP A 15 50.76 8.42 -2.35
CA ASP A 15 51.68 7.29 -2.33
C ASP A 15 50.97 5.98 -1.96
N LYS A 16 51.34 4.86 -2.60
CA LYS A 16 50.69 3.57 -2.41
C LYS A 16 50.77 3.03 -0.99
N GLU A 17 51.84 3.28 -0.31
CA GLU A 17 52.01 2.90 1.08
C GLU A 17 51.04 3.68 1.98
N LEU A 18 50.94 4.99 1.74
CA LEU A 18 49.98 5.84 2.45
C LEU A 18 48.53 5.44 2.14
N GLN A 19 48.19 5.12 0.85
CA GLN A 19 46.86 4.61 0.52
C GLN A 19 46.57 3.32 1.28
N ASN A 20 47.50 2.38 1.34
CA ASN A 20 47.32 1.12 2.06
C ASN A 20 47.16 1.34 3.56
N LEU A 21 47.89 2.28 4.16
CA LEU A 21 47.72 2.65 5.56
C LEU A 21 46.31 3.24 5.83
N LEU A 22 45.84 4.09 4.94
CA LEU A 22 44.50 4.70 5.04
C LEU A 22 43.37 3.67 4.83
N TYR A 23 43.57 2.61 4.03
CA TYR A 23 42.60 1.51 3.87
C TYR A 23 42.64 0.52 5.06
N ASN A 24 43.74 0.49 5.82
CA ASN A 24 43.84 -0.36 6.99
C ASN A 24 42.84 0.15 8.06
N ARG A 25 42.15 -0.78 8.72
CA ARG A 25 41.05 -0.45 9.66
C ARG A 25 41.58 0.05 11.03
N ASP A 26 42.85 -0.02 11.25
CA ASP A 26 43.52 0.37 12.53
C ASP A 26 43.91 1.85 12.50
N THR A 27 42.95 2.70 12.87
CA THR A 27 43.17 4.16 12.95
C THR A 27 44.24 4.55 13.96
N SER A 28 44.33 3.85 15.10
CA SER A 28 45.28 4.16 16.15
C SER A 28 46.71 3.93 15.69
N LYS A 29 46.92 2.83 14.93
CA LYS A 29 48.25 2.52 14.37
C LYS A 29 48.64 3.54 13.30
N LEU A 30 47.70 3.95 12.43
CA LEU A 30 47.95 5.00 11.44
C LEU A 30 48.38 6.30 12.08
N ILE A 31 47.64 6.78 13.09
CA ILE A 31 47.95 8.03 13.79
C ILE A 31 49.32 7.94 14.49
N SER A 32 49.67 6.78 15.09
CA SER A 32 50.99 6.55 15.68
C SER A 32 52.09 6.66 14.64
N VAL A 33 51.98 5.99 13.51
CA VAL A 33 52.95 6.02 12.40
C VAL A 33 53.16 7.42 11.87
N LEU A 34 52.05 8.20 11.69
CA LEU A 34 52.13 9.58 11.23
C LEU A 34 52.79 10.51 12.26
N LYS A 35 52.54 10.33 13.58
CA LYS A 35 53.15 11.10 14.64
C LYS A 35 54.63 10.81 14.79
N GLU A 36 55.09 9.59 14.51
CA GLU A 36 56.50 9.23 14.53
C GLU A 36 57.30 9.92 13.40
N GLY A 37 56.60 10.48 12.40
CA GLY A 37 57.19 11.30 11.32
C GLY A 37 58.21 10.55 10.45
N LYS A 38 58.13 9.21 10.38
CA LYS A 38 59.10 8.37 9.66
C LYS A 38 59.13 8.64 8.15
N ASN A 39 58.03 9.15 7.58
CA ASN A 39 57.94 9.50 6.16
C ASN A 39 57.35 10.90 5.98
N PRO A 40 58.18 11.95 5.82
CA PRO A 40 57.74 13.33 5.67
C PRO A 40 56.85 13.54 4.43
N LEU A 41 57.01 12.73 3.38
CA LEU A 41 56.20 12.79 2.18
C LEU A 41 54.71 12.51 2.48
N HIS A 42 54.44 11.58 3.39
CA HIS A 42 53.06 11.25 3.77
C HIS A 42 52.36 12.43 4.44
N LEU A 43 53.07 13.18 5.31
CA LEU A 43 52.51 14.36 5.96
C LEU A 43 52.25 15.49 4.97
N GLU A 44 53.19 15.70 4.02
CA GLU A 44 53.04 16.71 2.97
C GLU A 44 51.85 16.38 2.05
N GLN A 45 51.67 15.11 1.64
CA GLN A 45 50.55 14.66 0.81
C GLN A 45 49.21 14.79 1.54
N LEU A 46 49.15 14.44 2.85
CA LEU A 46 47.93 14.58 3.63
C LEU A 46 47.52 16.05 3.82
N ALA A 47 48.50 16.96 4.03
CA ALA A 47 48.23 18.40 4.16
C ALA A 47 47.64 19.02 2.83
N GLN A 48 47.91 18.40 1.69
CA GLN A 48 47.43 18.83 0.39
C GLN A 48 46.21 17.99 -0.11
N LEU A 49 45.68 17.06 0.70
CA LEU A 49 44.67 16.14 0.34
C LEU A 49 43.34 16.84 0.06
N ASP A 50 42.73 16.53 -1.11
CA ASP A 50 41.33 16.80 -1.36
C ASP A 50 40.49 15.79 -0.56
N VAL A 51 40.06 16.21 0.63
CA VAL A 51 39.30 15.35 1.54
C VAL A 51 38.04 14.82 0.91
N LYS A 52 37.42 15.54 -0.05
CA LYS A 52 36.22 15.12 -0.78
C LYS A 52 36.48 13.93 -1.70
N SER A 53 37.74 13.72 -2.11
CA SER A 53 38.13 12.54 -2.89
C SER A 53 38.17 11.25 -2.06
N CYS A 54 38.19 11.36 -0.72
CA CYS A 54 38.25 10.23 0.22
C CYS A 54 36.91 9.52 0.43
N LYS A 55 36.19 9.25 -0.63
CA LYS A 55 34.80 8.68 -0.59
C LYS A 55 34.73 7.34 0.16
N TYR A 56 35.78 6.54 0.14
CA TYR A 56 35.81 5.18 0.70
C TYR A 56 36.38 5.11 2.12
N LEU A 57 36.98 6.18 2.62
CA LEU A 57 37.52 6.19 3.98
C LEU A 57 36.39 6.30 5.02
N ARG A 58 36.62 5.65 6.14
CA ARG A 58 35.68 5.69 7.28
C ARG A 58 35.72 7.03 8.00
N PHE A 59 34.54 7.47 8.44
CA PHE A 59 34.43 8.73 9.17
C PHE A 59 35.37 8.82 10.39
N PRO A 60 35.50 7.81 11.31
CA PRO A 60 36.37 7.91 12.46
C PRO A 60 37.84 8.15 12.08
N MET A 61 38.30 7.54 10.99
CA MET A 61 39.67 7.75 10.51
C MET A 61 39.87 9.17 9.98
N LEU A 62 38.96 9.66 9.15
CA LEU A 62 39.00 11.03 8.63
C LEU A 62 38.98 12.06 9.77
N TRP A 63 38.18 11.81 10.80
CA TRP A 63 38.06 12.70 11.93
C TRP A 63 39.36 12.72 12.78
N GLU A 64 39.95 11.57 13.09
CA GLU A 64 41.22 11.48 13.81
C GLU A 64 42.36 12.13 13.03
N LEU A 65 42.41 11.98 11.72
CA LEU A 65 43.38 12.69 10.87
C LEU A 65 43.21 14.21 10.97
N TYR A 66 41.96 14.69 10.97
CA TYR A 66 41.64 16.12 11.16
C TYR A 66 42.01 16.62 12.58
N GLU A 67 41.59 15.92 13.65
CA GLU A 67 41.88 16.31 15.02
C GLU A 67 43.39 16.35 15.34
N ASN A 68 44.20 15.67 14.52
CA ASN A 68 45.66 15.71 14.65
C ASN A 68 46.34 16.62 13.60
N ASP A 69 45.60 17.51 12.93
CA ASP A 69 46.08 18.47 11.93
C ASP A 69 46.81 17.83 10.72
N PHE A 70 46.50 16.55 10.38
CA PHE A 70 47.08 15.87 9.23
C PHE A 70 46.38 16.17 7.91
N ILE A 71 45.09 16.52 7.94
CA ILE A 71 44.29 16.83 6.74
C ILE A 71 43.56 18.17 6.93
N PRO A 72 43.27 18.90 5.80
CA PRO A 72 42.50 20.13 5.88
C PRO A 72 41.07 19.87 6.34
N PHE A 73 40.48 20.85 7.04
CA PHE A 73 39.12 20.80 7.53
C PHE A 73 38.12 21.09 6.41
N GLU A 74 37.28 20.15 6.07
CA GLU A 74 36.14 20.29 5.16
C GLU A 74 34.86 19.94 5.91
N GLU A 75 34.35 20.90 6.66
CA GLU A 75 33.27 20.70 7.63
C GLU A 75 32.04 19.98 7.02
N ASP A 76 31.49 20.51 5.93
CA ASP A 76 30.28 19.93 5.31
C ASP A 76 30.49 18.51 4.82
N PHE A 77 31.67 18.20 4.28
CA PHE A 77 32.00 16.84 3.86
C PHE A 77 32.14 15.89 5.05
N LEU A 78 32.82 16.27 6.11
CA LEU A 78 33.01 15.45 7.29
C LEU A 78 31.69 15.19 8.03
N ILE A 79 30.83 16.19 8.14
CA ILE A 79 29.50 16.03 8.73
C ILE A 79 28.60 15.14 7.87
N LYS A 80 28.62 15.32 6.54
CA LYS A 80 27.91 14.42 5.61
C LYS A 80 28.39 12.98 5.76
N LYS A 81 29.69 12.75 5.83
CA LYS A 81 30.28 11.44 6.08
C LYS A 81 29.90 10.86 7.45
N LEU A 82 29.81 11.69 8.47
CA LEU A 82 29.32 11.29 9.78
C LEU A 82 27.84 10.88 9.72
N CYS A 83 27.00 11.66 9.07
CA CYS A 83 25.60 11.31 8.88
C CYS A 83 25.43 10.00 8.09
N ASP A 84 26.24 9.78 7.04
CA ASP A 84 26.28 8.49 6.32
C ASP A 84 26.73 7.34 7.24
N ALA A 85 27.71 7.59 8.09
CA ALA A 85 28.23 6.61 9.03
C ALA A 85 27.25 6.29 10.16
N LEU A 86 26.47 7.26 10.64
CA LEU A 86 25.39 7.06 11.61
C LEU A 86 24.40 6.00 11.16
N PHE A 87 24.15 5.90 9.87
CA PHE A 87 23.27 4.89 9.29
C PHE A 87 23.91 3.50 9.16
N LEU A 88 25.23 3.40 9.10
CA LEU A 88 25.96 2.13 9.04
C LEU A 88 26.26 1.54 10.42
N MET A 89 25.97 2.26 11.48
CA MET A 89 26.36 2.16 12.87
C MET A 89 26.95 0.84 13.34
N SER A 90 28.25 0.91 13.63
CA SER A 90 28.88 0.05 14.61
C SER A 90 28.84 0.72 16.00
N LYS A 91 28.94 -0.07 17.08
CA LYS A 91 29.08 0.43 18.46
C LYS A 91 30.25 1.40 18.60
N GLU A 92 31.23 1.34 17.70
CA GLU A 92 32.39 2.21 17.62
C GLU A 92 32.02 3.66 17.32
N ILE A 93 31.10 3.90 16.36
CA ILE A 93 30.65 5.26 15.98
C ILE A 93 29.81 5.87 17.10
N GLU A 94 28.95 5.08 17.72
CA GLU A 94 28.20 5.53 18.90
C GLU A 94 29.13 5.94 20.02
N SER A 95 30.10 5.11 20.36
CA SER A 95 31.14 5.42 21.37
C SER A 95 31.96 6.64 20.98
N PHE A 96 32.24 6.80 19.68
CA PHE A 96 32.99 7.94 19.16
C PHE A 96 32.23 9.27 19.39
N ILE A 97 30.93 9.29 19.08
CA ILE A 97 30.08 10.47 19.26
C ILE A 97 29.88 10.79 20.74
N LEU A 98 29.63 9.77 21.58
CA LEU A 98 29.41 9.93 23.02
C LEU A 98 30.62 10.58 23.71
N LYS A 99 31.83 10.34 23.21
CA LYS A 99 33.05 10.92 23.74
C LYS A 99 33.30 12.36 23.24
N ARG A 100 32.56 12.88 22.31
CA ARG A 100 32.78 14.17 21.65
C ARG A 100 31.51 15.03 21.61
N PRO A 101 31.15 15.71 22.72
CA PRO A 101 29.93 16.51 22.82
C PRO A 101 29.79 17.59 21.75
N ARG A 102 30.89 18.13 21.22
CA ARG A 102 30.87 19.10 20.13
C ARG A 102 30.31 18.48 18.86
N ILE A 103 30.75 17.27 18.50
CA ILE A 103 30.22 16.55 17.31
C ILE A 103 28.75 16.22 17.46
N ALA A 104 28.34 15.81 18.67
CA ALA A 104 26.94 15.51 18.96
C ALA A 104 26.05 16.76 18.72
N LYS A 105 26.53 17.94 19.09
CA LYS A 105 25.81 19.21 18.85
C LYS A 105 25.70 19.54 17.35
N GLU A 106 26.83 19.46 16.63
CA GLU A 106 26.88 19.74 15.19
C GLU A 106 26.01 18.76 14.38
N ILE A 107 25.94 17.49 14.79
CA ILE A 107 25.00 16.52 14.21
C ILE A 107 23.56 16.97 14.43
N GLY A 108 23.21 17.36 15.65
CA GLY A 108 21.87 17.83 15.99
C GLY A 108 21.43 19.02 15.12
N GLU A 109 22.34 19.91 14.77
CA GLU A 109 22.06 21.09 13.96
C GLU A 109 21.95 20.79 12.44
N LYS A 110 22.77 19.89 11.90
CA LYS A 110 22.85 19.62 10.45
C LYS A 110 22.08 18.38 9.99
N LEU A 111 21.78 17.45 10.89
CA LEU A 111 21.09 16.21 10.56
C LEU A 111 19.70 16.43 9.93
N PRO A 112 18.88 17.42 10.36
CA PRO A 112 17.60 17.69 9.73
C PRO A 112 17.70 18.06 8.25
N SER A 113 18.65 18.93 7.90
CA SER A 113 18.90 19.33 6.50
C SER A 113 19.36 18.13 5.66
N TYR A 114 20.21 17.29 6.22
CA TYR A 114 20.68 16.07 5.56
C TYR A 114 19.56 15.07 5.28
N PHE A 115 18.55 14.95 6.15
CA PHE A 115 17.37 14.12 5.92
C PHE A 115 16.50 14.66 4.80
N LEU A 116 16.41 15.97 4.64
CA LEU A 116 15.68 16.61 3.53
C LEU A 116 16.35 16.32 2.18
N GLU A 117 17.68 16.28 2.12
CA GLU A 117 18.41 15.97 0.89
C GLU A 117 18.33 14.48 0.50
N LYS A 118 18.42 13.56 1.47
CA LYS A 118 18.41 12.11 1.21
C LYS A 118 17.04 11.49 1.39
N ARG A 119 16.20 11.59 0.36
CA ARG A 119 14.83 11.03 0.31
C ARG A 119 14.74 9.50 0.43
N HIS A 120 15.86 8.76 0.46
CA HIS A 120 15.91 7.29 0.44
C HIS A 120 16.81 6.71 1.52
N ILE A 121 16.35 6.72 2.78
CA ILE A 121 17.08 6.09 3.86
C ILE A 121 16.37 4.78 4.27
N TYR A 122 17.13 3.68 4.33
CA TYR A 122 16.61 2.33 4.67
C TYR A 122 16.11 2.21 6.12
N VAL A 123 15.04 1.41 6.29
CA VAL A 123 14.27 1.18 7.53
C VAL A 123 15.12 0.88 8.79
N THR A 124 16.10 0.02 8.66
CA THR A 124 16.94 -0.45 9.78
C THR A 124 17.84 0.62 10.41
N LYS A 125 17.88 1.80 9.82
CA LYS A 125 18.76 2.89 10.25
C LYS A 125 18.08 3.89 11.19
N TYR A 126 16.77 3.91 11.21
CA TYR A 126 15.96 4.88 11.97
C TYR A 126 15.82 4.52 13.46
N GLU A 127 15.77 3.24 13.80
CA GLU A 127 15.74 2.81 15.21
C GLU A 127 16.90 3.41 16.02
N LYS A 128 18.06 3.57 15.38
CA LYS A 128 19.24 4.16 15.99
C LYS A 128 19.17 5.67 16.16
N LEU A 129 18.44 6.37 15.29
CA LEU A 129 18.18 7.80 15.48
C LEU A 129 17.20 8.03 16.63
N LEU A 130 16.20 7.16 16.79
CA LEU A 130 15.32 7.18 17.96
C LEU A 130 16.13 7.01 19.25
N ASP A 131 17.10 6.11 19.22
CA ASP A 131 18.03 5.90 20.35
C ASP A 131 18.89 7.15 20.64
N PHE A 132 19.32 7.89 19.61
CA PHE A 132 20.02 9.16 19.79
C PHE A 132 19.13 10.26 20.35
N GLY A 133 17.90 10.38 19.90
CA GLY A 133 16.92 11.30 20.49
C GLY A 133 16.69 10.99 21.96
N ALA A 134 16.50 9.70 22.30
CA ALA A 134 16.33 9.24 23.68
C ALA A 134 17.59 9.48 24.54
N LYS A 135 18.78 9.47 23.95
CA LYS A 135 20.07 9.78 24.62
C LYS A 135 20.38 11.29 24.72
N GLY A 136 19.46 12.14 24.26
CA GLY A 136 19.55 13.59 24.39
C GLY A 136 20.50 14.28 23.41
N PHE A 137 20.86 13.63 22.30
CA PHE A 137 21.66 14.26 21.22
C PHE A 137 20.88 15.34 20.46
N PHE A 138 19.54 15.24 20.46
CA PHE A 138 18.67 16.27 19.93
C PHE A 138 17.95 16.96 21.09
N LYS A 139 18.12 18.27 21.21
CA LYS A 139 17.24 19.07 22.04
C LYS A 139 16.06 19.52 21.19
N GLY A 140 14.83 19.34 21.68
CA GLY A 140 13.60 19.61 20.95
C GLY A 140 13.57 20.99 20.30
N THR A 141 14.03 22.03 21.02
CA THR A 141 14.13 23.41 20.54
C THR A 141 15.05 23.62 19.33
N GLN A 142 16.06 22.78 19.13
CA GLN A 142 17.03 22.94 18.04
C GLN A 142 16.62 22.24 16.74
N VAL A 143 15.93 21.11 16.84
CA VAL A 143 15.64 20.26 15.67
C VAL A 143 14.16 20.18 15.33
N LEU A 144 13.29 20.51 16.27
CA LEU A 144 11.83 20.40 16.16
C LEU A 144 11.28 21.17 14.95
N PRO A 145 11.59 22.48 14.73
CA PRO A 145 11.07 23.21 13.58
C PRO A 145 11.41 22.54 12.25
N ASN A 146 12.67 22.13 12.09
CA ASN A 146 13.17 21.52 10.85
C ASN A 146 12.51 20.16 10.57
N PHE A 147 12.25 19.34 11.60
CA PHE A 147 11.55 18.07 11.43
C PHE A 147 10.07 18.26 11.13
N LEU A 148 9.41 19.25 11.71
CA LEU A 148 8.04 19.61 11.41
C LEU A 148 7.90 20.17 9.98
N GLU A 149 8.81 21.07 9.54
CA GLU A 149 8.85 21.54 8.17
C GLU A 149 9.11 20.42 7.15
N ALA A 150 9.97 19.45 7.51
CA ALA A 150 10.21 18.29 6.67
C ALA A 150 8.94 17.50 6.38
N LEU A 151 8.02 17.39 7.36
CA LEU A 151 6.74 16.69 7.20
C LEU A 151 5.78 17.37 6.21
N LEU A 152 5.96 18.66 5.91
CA LEU A 152 5.21 19.38 4.85
C LEU A 152 5.66 18.96 3.44
N SER A 153 6.86 18.39 3.32
CA SER A 153 7.39 17.97 2.01
C SER A 153 6.77 16.64 1.58
N PRO A 154 6.56 16.44 0.26
CA PRO A 154 6.10 15.15 -0.26
C PRO A 154 7.07 14.02 0.10
N MET A 155 6.60 13.01 0.83
CA MET A 155 7.40 11.87 1.24
C MET A 155 6.54 10.61 1.42
N LYS A 156 7.18 9.44 1.45
CA LYS A 156 6.50 8.17 1.75
C LYS A 156 5.98 8.16 3.19
N THR A 157 4.83 7.53 3.42
CA THR A 157 4.21 7.40 4.75
C THR A 157 5.18 6.84 5.79
N TYR A 158 5.99 5.86 5.41
CA TYR A 158 7.02 5.30 6.28
C TYR A 158 8.03 6.36 6.75
N THR A 159 8.55 7.18 5.82
CA THR A 159 9.48 8.26 6.14
C THR A 159 8.82 9.28 7.07
N ALA A 160 7.58 9.67 6.80
CA ALA A 160 6.81 10.58 7.64
C ALA A 160 6.63 10.01 9.06
N ASN A 161 6.27 8.73 9.19
CA ASN A 161 6.14 8.07 10.49
C ASN A 161 7.46 8.07 11.26
N THR A 162 8.59 7.96 10.58
CA THR A 162 9.90 8.05 11.21
C THR A 162 10.16 9.44 11.77
N TYR A 163 9.86 10.49 11.02
CA TYR A 163 9.96 11.86 11.54
C TYR A 163 9.06 12.05 12.76
N CYS A 164 7.82 11.57 12.71
CA CYS A 164 6.93 11.60 13.87
C CYS A 164 7.55 10.91 15.09
N SER A 165 8.15 9.72 14.90
CA SER A 165 8.78 8.96 15.98
C SER A 165 10.04 9.67 16.53
N ILE A 166 10.82 10.33 15.70
CA ILE A 166 11.97 11.14 16.13
C ILE A 166 11.49 12.31 16.99
N ILE A 167 10.49 13.05 16.53
CA ILE A 167 9.90 14.17 17.28
C ILE A 167 9.34 13.67 18.63
N GLU A 168 8.63 12.56 18.65
CA GLU A 168 8.08 11.96 19.87
C GLU A 168 9.19 11.53 20.85
N SER A 169 10.30 11.01 20.35
CA SER A 169 11.46 10.62 21.18
C SER A 169 12.15 11.82 21.86
N CYS A 170 12.09 12.99 21.24
CA CYS A 170 12.60 14.24 21.81
C CYS A 170 11.75 14.76 22.97
N LYS A 171 10.53 14.25 23.15
CA LYS A 171 9.56 14.64 24.21
C LYS A 171 9.39 16.16 24.32
N PRO A 172 9.00 16.86 23.24
CA PRO A 172 8.94 18.31 23.23
C PRO A 172 7.92 18.82 24.28
N THR A 173 8.25 19.89 24.96
CA THR A 173 7.35 20.61 25.88
C THR A 173 6.39 21.52 25.11
N ALA A 174 5.32 22.01 25.76
CA ALA A 174 4.41 22.97 25.15
C ALA A 174 5.13 24.26 24.73
N GLU A 175 6.06 24.78 25.55
CA GLU A 175 6.86 25.96 25.22
C GLU A 175 7.74 25.76 23.99
N GLU A 176 8.30 24.56 23.79
CA GLU A 176 9.12 24.21 22.62
C GLU A 176 8.29 24.05 21.35
N LEU A 177 7.03 23.59 21.47
CA LEU A 177 6.11 23.39 20.35
C LEU A 177 5.45 24.69 19.86
N LEU A 178 5.15 25.60 20.77
CA LEU A 178 4.37 26.78 20.53
C LEU A 178 4.92 27.70 19.41
N PRO A 179 6.24 27.92 19.27
CA PRO A 179 6.80 28.68 18.15
C PRO A 179 6.54 28.05 16.77
N SER A 180 6.29 26.74 16.73
CA SER A 180 6.02 25.98 15.50
C SER A 180 4.51 25.72 15.27
N GLN A 181 3.62 26.40 16.00
CA GLN A 181 2.18 26.12 15.93
C GLN A 181 1.61 26.26 14.52
N GLN A 182 2.06 27.22 13.72
CA GLN A 182 1.59 27.41 12.34
C GLN A 182 1.96 26.22 11.44
N THR A 183 3.17 25.65 11.62
CA THR A 183 3.59 24.43 10.93
C THR A 183 2.77 23.22 11.37
N LEU A 184 2.46 23.11 12.67
CA LEU A 184 1.58 22.07 13.18
C LEU A 184 0.16 22.17 12.58
N PHE A 185 -0.39 23.38 12.45
CA PHE A 185 -1.71 23.57 11.85
C PHE A 185 -1.70 23.22 10.35
N ALA A 186 -0.70 23.67 9.61
CA ALA A 186 -0.56 23.32 8.20
C ALA A 186 -0.48 21.80 7.95
N LEU A 187 0.12 21.04 8.87
CA LEU A 187 0.22 19.59 8.80
C LEU A 187 -1.12 18.85 8.98
N LEU A 188 -2.18 19.51 9.42
CA LEU A 188 -3.53 18.94 9.48
C LEU A 188 -4.11 18.67 8.08
N SER A 189 -3.59 19.31 7.04
CA SER A 189 -3.93 19.05 5.64
C SER A 189 -3.18 17.85 5.03
N SER A 190 -2.34 17.15 5.80
CA SER A 190 -1.56 16.02 5.31
C SER A 190 -2.45 14.89 4.81
N ASP A 191 -2.09 14.31 3.65
CA ASP A 191 -2.69 13.10 3.08
C ASP A 191 -2.44 11.83 3.93
N LYS A 192 -1.53 11.93 4.91
CA LYS A 192 -1.13 10.83 5.78
C LYS A 192 -1.83 10.87 7.13
N THR A 193 -2.80 9.98 7.33
CA THR A 193 -3.58 9.89 8.57
C THR A 193 -2.70 9.73 9.82
N SER A 194 -1.55 9.06 9.71
CA SER A 194 -0.59 8.93 10.81
C SER A 194 0.02 10.26 11.23
N VAL A 195 0.33 11.14 10.25
CA VAL A 195 0.85 12.48 10.51
C VAL A 195 -0.22 13.34 11.17
N VAL A 196 -1.46 13.36 10.64
CA VAL A 196 -2.58 14.12 11.23
C VAL A 196 -2.83 13.67 12.68
N ASN A 197 -2.85 12.35 12.93
CA ASN A 197 -3.04 11.80 14.27
C ASN A 197 -1.92 12.19 15.24
N PHE A 198 -0.68 12.19 14.75
CA PHE A 198 0.48 12.59 15.54
C PHE A 198 0.44 14.09 15.86
N VAL A 199 0.26 14.92 14.85
CA VAL A 199 0.23 16.37 14.98
C VAL A 199 -0.91 16.84 15.88
N MET A 200 -2.09 16.22 15.79
CA MET A 200 -3.20 16.56 16.68
C MET A 200 -2.89 16.30 18.17
N LYS A 201 -2.07 15.30 18.49
CA LYS A 201 -1.58 15.09 19.86
C LYS A 201 -0.67 16.22 20.32
N LEU A 202 0.19 16.74 19.44
CA LEU A 202 1.08 17.87 19.74
C LEU A 202 0.28 19.16 19.89
N ILE A 203 -0.70 19.43 19.01
CA ILE A 203 -1.60 20.58 19.12
C ILE A 203 -2.36 20.54 20.44
N LYS A 204 -2.83 19.37 20.87
CA LYS A 204 -3.48 19.23 22.18
C LYS A 204 -2.59 19.68 23.36
N GLN A 205 -1.27 19.52 23.26
CA GLN A 205 -0.34 19.94 24.34
C GLN A 205 -0.25 21.47 24.45
N ILE A 206 -0.38 22.19 23.31
CA ILE A 206 -0.27 23.66 23.27
C ILE A 206 -1.62 24.40 23.32
N ALA A 207 -2.73 23.69 23.21
CA ALA A 207 -4.05 24.29 23.07
C ALA A 207 -4.49 25.14 24.28
N ASP A 208 -3.85 24.97 25.44
CA ASP A 208 -4.13 25.71 26.68
C ASP A 208 -3.19 26.89 26.91
N GLU A 209 -2.20 27.07 26.02
CA GLU A 209 -1.24 28.19 26.13
C GLU A 209 -1.89 29.52 25.71
N LYS A 210 -1.53 30.61 26.41
CA LYS A 210 -2.10 31.95 26.16
C LYS A 210 -1.87 32.49 24.75
N SER A 211 -0.79 32.08 24.13
CA SER A 211 -0.38 32.47 22.77
C SER A 211 -0.76 31.45 21.70
N PHE A 212 -1.68 30.51 22.02
CA PHE A 212 -2.25 29.61 21.06
C PHE A 212 -3.15 30.36 20.07
N ASP A 213 -2.84 30.28 18.79
CA ASP A 213 -3.62 30.92 17.72
C ASP A 213 -4.83 30.05 17.36
N PHE A 214 -5.92 30.27 18.10
CA PHE A 214 -7.14 29.48 17.94
C PHE A 214 -7.77 29.66 16.55
N GLN A 215 -7.75 30.86 15.96
CA GLN A 215 -8.35 31.08 14.65
C GLN A 215 -7.61 30.32 13.56
N ALA A 216 -6.28 30.40 13.54
CA ALA A 216 -5.47 29.64 12.60
C ALA A 216 -5.62 28.12 12.81
N PHE A 217 -5.76 27.67 14.06
CA PHE A 217 -6.09 26.27 14.34
C PHE A 217 -7.42 25.86 13.73
N ALA A 218 -8.50 26.62 13.98
CA ALA A 218 -9.84 26.28 13.50
C ALA A 218 -9.91 26.19 11.98
N ASP A 219 -9.30 27.14 11.27
CA ASP A 219 -9.27 27.21 9.81
C ASP A 219 -8.55 25.99 9.21
N ASN A 220 -7.42 25.58 9.78
CA ASN A 220 -6.69 24.40 9.32
C ASN A 220 -7.33 23.09 9.78
N PHE A 221 -8.00 23.07 10.94
CA PHE A 221 -8.67 21.87 11.45
C PHE A 221 -9.83 21.45 10.54
N ALA A 222 -10.53 22.41 9.94
CA ALA A 222 -11.59 22.13 8.97
C ALA A 222 -11.08 21.30 7.75
N LEU A 223 -9.83 21.45 7.35
CA LEU A 223 -9.25 20.71 6.24
C LEU A 223 -9.18 19.19 6.46
N CYS A 224 -9.20 18.73 7.71
CA CYS A 224 -9.17 17.31 8.01
C CYS A 224 -10.56 16.68 8.29
N PHE A 225 -11.67 17.44 8.13
CA PHE A 225 -13.02 16.91 8.42
C PHE A 225 -13.42 15.77 7.47
N ALA A 226 -13.07 15.86 6.19
CA ALA A 226 -13.34 14.81 5.23
C ALA A 226 -12.35 13.63 5.33
N THR A 227 -11.29 13.72 6.13
CA THR A 227 -10.27 12.69 6.25
C THR A 227 -10.80 11.50 7.03
N LYS A 228 -10.80 10.32 6.39
CA LYS A 228 -11.26 9.07 7.02
C LYS A 228 -10.22 8.50 8.00
N LYS A 229 -10.67 7.69 8.96
CA LYS A 229 -9.83 6.95 9.92
C LYS A 229 -9.05 7.79 10.94
N ILE A 230 -9.47 9.03 11.18
CA ILE A 230 -8.87 9.92 12.20
C ILE A 230 -9.88 10.41 13.26
N ALA A 231 -10.98 9.69 13.46
CA ALA A 231 -12.08 10.09 14.37
C ALA A 231 -11.60 10.50 15.78
N LYS A 232 -10.59 9.79 16.32
CA LYS A 232 -10.00 10.16 17.63
C LYS A 232 -9.32 11.54 17.61
N SER A 233 -8.65 11.88 16.53
CA SER A 233 -8.00 13.19 16.36
C SER A 233 -9.02 14.28 16.09
N GLN A 234 -10.05 14.00 15.31
CA GLN A 234 -11.18 14.90 15.11
C GLN A 234 -11.89 15.18 16.45
N LEU A 235 -12.10 14.18 17.32
CA LEU A 235 -12.62 14.38 18.68
C LEU A 235 -11.73 15.28 19.55
N ILE A 236 -10.40 15.14 19.44
CA ILE A 236 -9.46 16.04 20.15
C ILE A 236 -9.68 17.49 19.68
N GLY A 237 -9.72 17.72 18.38
CA GLY A 237 -9.96 19.05 17.80
C GLY A 237 -11.30 19.63 18.21
N LEU A 238 -12.40 18.84 18.16
CA LEU A 238 -13.72 19.28 18.62
C LEU A 238 -13.73 19.65 20.12
N ASN A 239 -12.93 18.98 20.95
CA ASN A 239 -12.81 19.35 22.36
C ASN A 239 -12.06 20.68 22.55
N ILE A 240 -11.08 20.98 21.69
CA ILE A 240 -10.39 22.27 21.67
C ILE A 240 -11.37 23.37 21.28
N LEU A 241 -12.16 23.15 20.19
CA LEU A 241 -13.23 24.08 19.78
C LEU A 241 -14.24 24.33 20.91
N GLU A 242 -14.75 23.28 21.52
CA GLU A 242 -15.73 23.42 22.62
C GLU A 242 -15.18 24.23 23.79
N LYS A 243 -13.92 23.97 24.17
CA LYS A 243 -13.27 24.70 25.25
C LYS A 243 -13.17 26.19 24.95
N HIS A 244 -12.87 26.55 23.71
CA HIS A 244 -12.82 27.94 23.27
C HIS A 244 -14.23 28.55 23.22
N TYR A 245 -15.22 27.85 22.63
CA TYR A 245 -16.59 28.34 22.51
C TYR A 245 -17.31 28.53 23.84
N LYS A 246 -16.88 27.86 24.91
CA LYS A 246 -17.34 28.15 26.30
C LYS A 246 -16.92 29.53 26.80
N GLN A 247 -15.81 30.07 26.22
CA GLN A 247 -15.27 31.39 26.63
C GLN A 247 -15.67 32.48 25.66
N GLN A 248 -15.75 32.18 24.36
CA GLN A 248 -16.03 33.12 23.29
C GLN A 248 -16.89 32.46 22.23
N ALA A 249 -18.04 33.01 21.90
CA ALA A 249 -18.92 32.48 20.87
C ALA A 249 -18.24 32.40 19.51
N PRO A 250 -18.65 31.43 18.64
CA PRO A 250 -18.12 31.33 17.29
C PRO A 250 -18.27 32.65 16.52
N THR A 251 -17.18 33.11 15.91
CA THR A 251 -17.17 34.35 15.11
C THR A 251 -17.55 34.11 13.65
N ASN A 252 -17.35 32.89 13.14
CA ASN A 252 -17.69 32.49 11.77
C ASN A 252 -18.93 31.58 11.77
N PRO A 253 -20.11 32.03 11.34
CA PRO A 253 -21.33 31.22 11.27
C PRO A 253 -21.23 30.09 10.24
N ASP A 254 -20.45 30.26 9.16
CA ASP A 254 -20.32 29.26 8.08
C ASP A 254 -19.51 28.02 8.54
N TYR A 255 -18.81 28.12 9.66
CA TYR A 255 -18.08 27.00 10.24
C TYR A 255 -19.01 25.81 10.61
N ARG A 256 -20.32 26.08 10.83
CA ARG A 256 -21.34 25.03 11.04
C ARG A 256 -21.48 24.08 9.84
N GLU A 257 -21.37 24.61 8.61
CA GLU A 257 -21.44 23.79 7.38
C GLU A 257 -20.21 22.87 7.27
N GLN A 258 -19.05 23.40 7.62
CA GLN A 258 -17.83 22.59 7.66
C GLN A 258 -17.91 21.51 8.73
N LEU A 259 -18.40 21.82 9.94
CA LEU A 259 -18.59 20.84 11.01
C LEU A 259 -19.56 19.71 10.62
N ALA A 260 -20.61 20.01 9.86
CA ALA A 260 -21.61 19.04 9.43
C ALA A 260 -20.98 17.92 8.54
N VAL A 261 -19.88 18.18 7.84
CA VAL A 261 -19.15 17.16 7.07
C VAL A 261 -18.72 15.97 7.96
N LEU A 262 -18.44 16.23 9.23
CA LEU A 262 -18.04 15.18 10.19
C LEU A 262 -19.13 14.13 10.45
N PHE A 263 -20.40 14.40 10.13
CA PHE A 263 -21.45 13.38 10.21
C PHE A 263 -21.23 12.22 9.23
N THR A 264 -20.47 12.41 8.17
CA THR A 264 -20.07 11.32 7.25
C THR A 264 -19.12 10.31 7.89
N VAL A 265 -18.49 10.67 9.02
CA VAL A 265 -17.58 9.76 9.75
C VAL A 265 -18.41 8.80 10.59
N PRO A 266 -18.26 7.46 10.43
CA PRO A 266 -19.10 6.48 11.11
C PRO A 266 -18.66 6.23 12.58
N ASP A 267 -18.46 7.30 13.35
CA ASP A 267 -18.10 7.26 14.77
C ASP A 267 -19.19 7.97 15.59
N VAL A 268 -19.92 7.18 16.39
CA VAL A 268 -21.08 7.66 17.16
C VAL A 268 -20.71 8.78 18.15
N LYS A 269 -19.53 8.67 18.79
CA LYS A 269 -19.07 9.69 19.76
C LYS A 269 -18.69 10.99 19.06
N LEU A 270 -18.10 10.89 17.88
CA LEU A 270 -17.77 12.06 17.07
C LEU A 270 -19.04 12.76 16.61
N GLN A 271 -20.02 12.02 16.08
CA GLN A 271 -21.30 12.57 15.64
C GLN A 271 -22.09 13.21 16.80
N GLU A 272 -22.13 12.56 17.96
CA GLU A 272 -22.74 13.13 19.16
C GLU A 272 -22.06 14.45 19.58
N LYS A 273 -20.73 14.51 19.53
CA LYS A 273 -19.97 15.71 19.84
C LYS A 273 -20.25 16.85 18.87
N VAL A 274 -20.30 16.55 17.56
CA VAL A 274 -20.65 17.54 16.52
C VAL A 274 -22.07 18.07 16.72
N ALA A 275 -23.05 17.18 16.96
CA ALA A 275 -24.44 17.56 17.21
C ALA A 275 -24.55 18.50 18.42
N ASN A 276 -23.87 18.16 19.52
CA ASN A 276 -23.83 19.00 20.71
C ASN A 276 -23.21 20.38 20.44
N LEU A 277 -22.10 20.45 19.67
CA LEU A 277 -21.49 21.72 19.32
C LEU A 277 -22.41 22.60 18.47
N LEU A 278 -23.03 22.02 17.45
CA LEU A 278 -23.94 22.73 16.56
C LEU A 278 -25.16 23.25 17.26
N THR A 279 -25.77 22.46 18.16
CA THR A 279 -26.97 22.84 18.90
C THR A 279 -26.69 23.80 20.06
N THR A 280 -25.48 23.80 20.63
CA THR A 280 -25.16 24.62 21.82
C THR A 280 -24.60 25.99 21.46
N TYR A 281 -23.76 26.06 20.40
CA TYR A 281 -22.96 27.25 20.14
C TYR A 281 -23.31 27.98 18.83
N PHE A 282 -24.11 27.36 17.93
CA PHE A 282 -24.50 27.98 16.68
C PHE A 282 -25.98 28.30 16.64
N ASN A 283 -26.38 29.27 15.81
CA ASN A 283 -27.80 29.63 15.63
C ASN A 283 -28.53 28.43 14.98
N HIS A 284 -29.73 28.14 15.49
CA HIS A 284 -30.56 27.06 14.96
C HIS A 284 -31.23 27.41 13.62
N GLU A 285 -31.32 28.71 13.28
CA GLU A 285 -31.89 29.15 12.01
C GLU A 285 -31.08 28.60 10.81
N GLY A 286 -31.74 27.87 9.91
CA GLY A 286 -31.12 27.21 8.80
C GLY A 286 -30.24 25.98 9.12
N LEU A 287 -30.13 25.58 10.41
CA LEU A 287 -29.31 24.45 10.81
C LEU A 287 -29.83 23.13 10.23
N LEU A 288 -31.14 22.96 10.13
CA LEU A 288 -31.74 21.77 9.50
C LEU A 288 -31.40 21.64 8.03
N GLU A 289 -31.29 22.75 7.29
CA GLU A 289 -30.86 22.75 5.88
C GLU A 289 -29.41 22.32 5.74
N VAL A 290 -28.54 22.78 6.64
CA VAL A 290 -27.13 22.38 6.68
C VAL A 290 -26.95 20.89 6.98
N ILE A 291 -27.81 20.31 7.82
CA ILE A 291 -27.74 18.91 8.25
C ILE A 291 -28.44 17.96 7.26
N ALA A 292 -29.45 18.45 6.52
CA ALA A 292 -30.26 17.64 5.62
C ALA A 292 -29.45 16.66 4.72
N PRO A 293 -28.31 17.05 4.10
CA PRO A 293 -27.51 16.16 3.29
C PRO A 293 -26.86 14.99 4.05
N TYR A 294 -26.82 15.09 5.37
CA TYR A 294 -26.13 14.14 6.25
C TYR A 294 -27.06 13.28 7.09
N CYS A 295 -28.39 13.44 6.97
CA CYS A 295 -29.38 12.74 7.80
C CYS A 295 -29.22 11.21 7.74
N ASP A 296 -28.90 10.64 6.58
CA ASP A 296 -28.71 9.20 6.40
C ASP A 296 -27.46 8.64 7.10
N TYR A 297 -26.52 9.51 7.47
CA TYR A 297 -25.30 9.12 8.16
C TYR A 297 -25.42 9.22 9.69
N LEU A 298 -26.46 9.89 10.21
CA LEU A 298 -26.62 10.15 11.63
C LEU A 298 -26.93 8.86 12.39
N LYS A 299 -26.31 8.70 13.57
CA LYS A 299 -26.46 7.52 14.43
C LYS A 299 -26.66 7.89 15.90
N GLY A 300 -27.51 7.12 16.58
CA GLY A 300 -27.67 7.20 18.02
C GLY A 300 -28.13 8.60 18.51
N LYS A 301 -27.56 9.09 19.61
CA LYS A 301 -27.97 10.36 20.22
C LYS A 301 -27.79 11.58 19.31
N ALA A 302 -26.90 11.56 18.34
CA ALA A 302 -26.77 12.65 17.37
C ALA A 302 -28.08 12.81 16.56
N GLN A 303 -28.68 11.70 16.16
CA GLN A 303 -29.96 11.68 15.47
C GLN A 303 -31.07 12.23 16.35
N ASP A 304 -31.16 11.79 17.62
CA ASP A 304 -32.19 12.25 18.56
C ASP A 304 -32.08 13.76 18.81
N LEU A 305 -30.86 14.26 19.02
CA LEU A 305 -30.61 15.69 19.31
C LEU A 305 -31.02 16.59 18.14
N LEU A 306 -30.74 16.17 16.92
CA LEU A 306 -30.99 16.98 15.72
C LEU A 306 -32.44 16.88 15.24
N GLN A 307 -33.13 15.75 15.49
CA GLN A 307 -34.56 15.59 15.23
C GLN A 307 -35.44 16.39 16.20
N SER A 308 -34.92 16.73 17.38
CA SER A 308 -35.64 17.54 18.36
C SER A 308 -35.64 19.04 18.05
N LEU A 309 -34.95 19.50 16.99
CA LEU A 309 -34.94 20.91 16.59
C LEU A 309 -36.29 21.31 15.97
N PRO A 310 -36.85 22.50 16.29
CA PRO A 310 -38.12 22.94 15.75
C PRO A 310 -38.05 23.15 14.23
N SER A 311 -38.86 22.42 13.46
CA SER A 311 -39.04 22.62 12.03
C SER A 311 -39.83 23.88 11.73
N PRO A 312 -39.35 24.77 10.84
CA PRO A 312 -40.23 25.81 10.30
C PRO A 312 -41.11 25.19 9.20
N ASN A 313 -42.37 24.94 9.49
CA ASN A 313 -43.45 24.38 8.66
C ASN A 313 -43.65 22.85 8.75
N SER A 314 -44.51 22.46 9.67
CA SER A 314 -45.28 21.24 9.58
C SER A 314 -46.74 21.57 9.29
N SER A 315 -47.16 21.47 8.03
CA SER A 315 -48.55 21.18 7.69
C SER A 315 -48.61 19.75 7.13
N GLU A 316 -49.23 18.94 7.95
CA GLU A 316 -49.92 17.68 7.71
C GLU A 316 -49.69 16.95 6.37
N ASN A 317 -49.06 15.77 6.43
CA ASN A 317 -49.72 14.53 5.96
C ASN A 317 -48.98 13.32 6.58
N SER A 318 -49.66 12.77 7.62
CA SER A 318 -49.41 11.43 8.12
C SER A 318 -49.99 10.42 7.11
N GLU A 319 -49.23 9.40 6.77
CA GLU A 319 -49.67 8.00 6.83
C GLU A 319 -48.62 7.07 6.22
N ASN A 320 -48.24 6.10 7.08
CA ASN A 320 -47.76 4.77 6.71
C ASN A 320 -46.53 4.62 5.80
N SER A 321 -45.40 4.36 6.40
CA SER A 321 -44.52 3.35 5.83
C SER A 321 -43.91 2.50 6.95
N GLU A 322 -44.40 1.28 6.96
CA GLU A 322 -43.87 0.16 7.73
C GLU A 322 -42.43 -0.10 7.35
N ASN A 323 -41.67 -0.49 8.36
CA ASN A 323 -40.41 -1.23 8.31
C ASN A 323 -40.00 -1.76 6.93
N SER A 324 -39.14 -1.06 6.25
CA SER A 324 -38.26 -1.66 5.27
C SER A 324 -36.86 -1.71 5.86
N HIS A 325 -36.48 -2.89 6.34
CA HIS A 325 -35.09 -3.26 6.45
C HIS A 325 -34.48 -3.12 5.05
N SER A 326 -33.80 -2.00 4.80
CA SER A 326 -32.99 -1.87 3.61
C SER A 326 -31.86 -2.89 3.69
N SER A 327 -32.00 -3.98 2.96
CA SER A 327 -30.85 -4.77 2.52
C SER A 327 -29.82 -3.76 1.99
N GLN A 328 -28.64 -3.71 2.58
CA GLN A 328 -27.52 -2.96 2.04
C GLN A 328 -27.19 -3.62 0.68
N THR A 329 -27.79 -3.09 -0.37
CA THR A 329 -27.44 -3.40 -1.75
C THR A 329 -25.95 -3.09 -1.93
N ALA A 330 -25.26 -3.98 -2.64
CA ALA A 330 -23.87 -3.82 -3.06
C ALA A 330 -23.64 -2.36 -3.51
N ARG A 331 -22.51 -1.74 -3.11
CA ARG A 331 -22.19 -0.37 -3.51
C ARG A 331 -22.38 -0.22 -5.01
N PRO A 332 -23.15 0.77 -5.49
CA PRO A 332 -23.33 0.98 -6.92
C PRO A 332 -21.94 1.21 -7.53
N LEU A 333 -21.56 0.37 -8.49
CA LEU A 333 -20.30 0.50 -9.20
C LEU A 333 -20.30 1.80 -9.99
N THR A 334 -19.28 2.61 -9.82
CA THR A 334 -19.16 3.90 -10.52
C THR A 334 -18.61 3.66 -11.92
N PRO A 335 -19.32 4.03 -12.97
CA PRO A 335 -18.80 3.97 -14.34
C PRO A 335 -17.52 4.80 -14.47
N VAL A 336 -16.56 4.30 -15.23
CA VAL A 336 -15.35 5.02 -15.62
C VAL A 336 -15.27 5.07 -17.14
N SER A 337 -14.76 6.16 -17.67
CA SER A 337 -14.62 6.37 -19.12
C SER A 337 -13.18 6.66 -19.51
N CYS A 338 -12.80 6.26 -20.71
CA CYS A 338 -11.55 6.65 -21.31
C CYS A 338 -11.51 8.16 -21.58
N PRO A 339 -10.32 8.77 -21.58
CA PRO A 339 -10.13 10.16 -22.04
C PRO A 339 -10.68 10.34 -23.43
N LEU A 340 -11.36 11.47 -23.67
CA LEU A 340 -11.93 11.82 -24.97
C LEU A 340 -11.08 12.83 -25.74
N THR A 341 -10.21 13.56 -25.03
CA THR A 341 -9.33 14.59 -25.60
C THR A 341 -7.88 14.40 -25.12
N PRO A 342 -6.91 14.95 -25.85
CA PRO A 342 -5.51 14.97 -25.40
C PRO A 342 -5.31 15.65 -24.05
N GLU A 343 -6.11 16.67 -23.73
CA GLU A 343 -6.08 17.37 -22.43
C GLU A 343 -6.55 16.46 -21.31
N ASP A 344 -7.64 15.70 -21.50
CA ASP A 344 -8.10 14.68 -20.54
C ASP A 344 -7.04 13.63 -20.29
N LEU A 345 -6.29 13.26 -21.34
CA LEU A 345 -5.21 12.27 -21.24
C LEU A 345 -4.04 12.81 -20.39
N LEU A 346 -3.67 14.09 -20.54
CA LEU A 346 -2.66 14.73 -19.68
C LEU A 346 -3.12 14.84 -18.23
N PHE A 347 -4.40 15.16 -18.01
CA PHE A 347 -4.97 15.20 -16.67
C PHE A 347 -4.92 13.82 -16.01
N LEU A 348 -5.34 12.78 -16.75
CA LEU A 348 -5.30 11.39 -16.28
C LEU A 348 -3.86 10.92 -15.99
N LEU A 349 -2.85 11.38 -16.75
CA LEU A 349 -1.45 11.12 -16.44
C LEU A 349 -1.06 11.71 -15.08
N GLY A 350 -1.51 12.92 -14.78
CA GLY A 350 -1.33 13.54 -13.46
C GLY A 350 -1.98 12.70 -12.35
N ASP A 351 -3.16 12.14 -12.59
CA ASP A 351 -3.84 11.23 -11.65
C ASP A 351 -3.08 9.92 -11.46
N CYS A 352 -2.52 9.34 -12.53
CA CYS A 352 -1.66 8.14 -12.42
C CYS A 352 -0.47 8.35 -11.48
N LEU A 353 0.06 9.58 -11.40
CA LEU A 353 1.15 9.89 -10.48
C LEU A 353 0.68 10.04 -9.02
N ARG A 354 -0.57 10.45 -8.80
CA ARG A 354 -1.14 10.73 -7.47
C ARG A 354 -1.90 9.55 -6.88
N GLU A 355 -2.87 9.02 -7.60
CA GLU A 355 -3.85 8.07 -7.08
C GLU A 355 -3.50 6.61 -7.34
N ARG A 356 -2.79 6.31 -8.40
CA ARG A 356 -2.22 4.99 -8.72
C ARG A 356 -3.20 3.82 -8.57
N THR A 357 -4.43 3.99 -9.03
CA THR A 357 -5.41 2.90 -9.09
C THR A 357 -5.20 2.04 -10.34
N ALA A 358 -5.70 0.81 -10.34
CA ALA A 358 -5.66 -0.04 -11.53
C ALA A 358 -6.47 0.60 -12.67
N ALA A 359 -7.60 1.25 -12.37
CA ALA A 359 -8.41 1.92 -13.37
C ALA A 359 -7.65 3.09 -14.02
N THR A 360 -7.01 3.98 -13.24
CA THR A 360 -6.33 5.16 -13.78
C THR A 360 -5.22 4.78 -14.76
N ILE A 361 -4.36 3.81 -14.42
CA ILE A 361 -3.26 3.43 -15.30
C ILE A 361 -3.73 2.69 -16.55
N ASP A 362 -4.71 1.79 -16.43
CA ASP A 362 -5.26 1.07 -17.57
C ASP A 362 -6.02 2.00 -18.52
N LEU A 363 -6.77 2.98 -17.98
CA LEU A 363 -7.44 4.02 -18.77
C LEU A 363 -6.45 4.95 -19.47
N PHE A 364 -5.31 5.26 -18.85
CA PHE A 364 -4.26 6.05 -19.49
C PHE A 364 -3.67 5.30 -20.70
N PHE A 365 -3.36 4.01 -20.55
CA PHE A 365 -2.85 3.18 -21.64
C PHE A 365 -3.88 3.05 -22.77
N GLU A 366 -5.12 2.83 -22.44
CA GLU A 366 -6.23 2.78 -23.42
C GLU A 366 -6.42 4.12 -24.13
N GLY A 367 -6.51 5.23 -23.36
CA GLY A 367 -6.68 6.57 -23.92
C GLY A 367 -5.56 6.95 -24.88
N LEU A 368 -4.33 6.60 -24.56
CA LEU A 368 -3.19 6.83 -25.43
C LEU A 368 -3.31 6.07 -26.77
N VAL A 369 -3.79 4.83 -26.73
CA VAL A 369 -4.04 4.01 -27.93
C VAL A 369 -5.20 4.58 -28.75
N GLN A 370 -6.28 5.01 -28.10
CA GLN A 370 -7.46 5.53 -28.81
C GLN A 370 -7.22 6.89 -29.45
N LEU A 371 -6.47 7.77 -28.78
CA LEU A 371 -6.23 9.15 -29.20
C LEU A 371 -4.95 9.34 -30.04
N GLN A 372 -4.22 8.28 -30.36
CA GLN A 372 -2.88 8.34 -30.93
C GLN A 372 -2.73 9.24 -32.18
N ASP A 373 -3.78 9.33 -33.04
CA ASP A 373 -3.80 10.18 -34.23
C ASP A 373 -4.47 11.56 -34.02
N GLN A 374 -4.95 11.82 -32.82
CA GLN A 374 -5.52 13.11 -32.41
C GLN A 374 -4.58 13.91 -31.52
N LEU A 375 -3.42 13.32 -31.16
CA LEU A 375 -2.44 13.99 -30.33
C LEU A 375 -1.81 15.15 -31.12
N PRO A 376 -1.70 16.36 -30.54
CA PRO A 376 -1.02 17.48 -31.19
C PRO A 376 0.47 17.19 -31.38
N GLU A 377 1.08 17.80 -32.38
CA GLU A 377 2.50 17.58 -32.71
C GLU A 377 3.45 17.79 -31.52
N ASN A 378 3.12 18.76 -30.65
CA ASN A 378 3.89 19.06 -29.45
C ASN A 378 3.47 18.25 -28.21
N PHE A 379 2.63 17.23 -28.37
CA PHE A 379 2.14 16.46 -27.20
C PHE A 379 3.27 15.81 -26.40
N LYS A 380 4.27 15.26 -27.09
CA LYS A 380 5.44 14.67 -26.44
C LYS A 380 6.24 15.69 -25.62
N GLU A 381 6.28 16.93 -26.06
CA GLU A 381 6.91 18.03 -25.33
C GLU A 381 6.11 18.40 -24.07
N GLN A 382 4.78 18.36 -24.14
CA GLN A 382 3.90 18.58 -23.00
C GLN A 382 4.08 17.50 -21.90
N LEU A 383 4.60 16.33 -22.26
CA LEU A 383 4.93 15.27 -21.29
C LEU A 383 6.23 15.54 -20.51
N ALA A 384 7.06 16.49 -20.90
CA ALA A 384 8.36 16.75 -20.28
C ALA A 384 8.32 16.91 -18.75
N PRO A 385 7.35 17.64 -18.13
CA PRO A 385 7.26 17.75 -16.68
C PRO A 385 6.99 16.40 -15.99
N TYR A 386 6.17 15.54 -16.60
CA TYR A 386 5.83 14.22 -16.08
C TYR A 386 7.00 13.25 -16.23
N ILE A 387 7.68 13.29 -17.37
CA ILE A 387 8.89 12.52 -17.63
C ILE A 387 9.98 12.90 -16.63
N ALA A 388 10.17 14.18 -16.34
CA ALA A 388 11.13 14.64 -15.35
C ALA A 388 10.86 14.10 -13.94
N GLN A 389 9.58 13.85 -13.59
CA GLN A 389 9.19 13.25 -12.31
C GLN A 389 9.52 11.76 -12.21
N VAL A 390 9.44 11.02 -13.31
CA VAL A 390 9.60 9.55 -13.31
C VAL A 390 10.94 9.08 -13.85
N ASN A 391 11.64 9.92 -14.59
CA ASN A 391 12.87 9.54 -15.27
C ASN A 391 14.07 9.46 -14.32
N GLY A 392 15.02 8.57 -14.63
CA GLY A 392 16.23 8.39 -13.82
C GLY A 392 16.00 7.78 -12.45
N MET A 393 14.87 7.09 -12.25
CA MET A 393 14.54 6.39 -11.01
C MET A 393 14.29 4.92 -11.25
N TYR A 394 14.70 4.08 -10.30
CA TYR A 394 14.19 2.72 -10.15
C TYR A 394 13.10 2.71 -9.09
N TYR A 395 12.00 2.06 -9.41
CA TYR A 395 10.80 2.11 -8.58
C TYR A 395 10.61 0.85 -7.74
N THR A 396 9.98 1.02 -6.59
CA THR A 396 9.41 -0.07 -5.78
C THR A 396 7.88 -0.09 -5.87
N ASN A 397 7.30 0.68 -6.81
CA ASN A 397 5.88 0.75 -7.12
C ASN A 397 5.68 0.37 -8.58
N VAL A 398 4.84 -0.63 -8.82
CA VAL A 398 4.67 -1.24 -10.15
C VAL A 398 4.02 -0.30 -11.17
N GLN A 399 3.07 0.54 -10.74
CA GLN A 399 2.39 1.46 -11.66
C GLN A 399 3.32 2.59 -12.11
N LEU A 400 4.16 3.13 -11.20
CA LEU A 400 5.17 4.13 -11.56
C LEU A 400 6.26 3.52 -12.45
N ALA A 401 6.67 2.28 -12.19
CA ALA A 401 7.60 1.58 -13.06
C ALA A 401 7.01 1.41 -14.48
N ALA A 402 5.75 0.98 -14.58
CA ALA A 402 5.07 0.82 -15.87
C ALA A 402 4.94 2.15 -16.63
N LEU A 403 4.56 3.21 -15.92
CA LEU A 403 4.45 4.54 -16.50
C LEU A 403 5.79 5.06 -17.01
N GLN A 404 6.85 4.91 -16.23
CA GLN A 404 8.21 5.27 -16.65
C GLN A 404 8.65 4.48 -17.88
N LEU A 405 8.40 3.16 -17.92
CA LEU A 405 8.76 2.33 -19.09
C LEU A 405 7.99 2.74 -20.33
N LEU A 406 6.68 3.03 -20.20
CA LEU A 406 5.88 3.50 -21.32
C LEU A 406 6.42 4.82 -21.88
N LEU A 407 6.66 5.81 -21.01
CA LEU A 407 7.16 7.12 -21.41
C LEU A 407 8.58 7.02 -22.01
N ALA A 408 9.47 6.25 -21.41
CA ALA A 408 10.81 6.02 -21.91
C ALA A 408 10.80 5.33 -23.28
N GLY A 409 9.95 4.30 -23.46
CA GLY A 409 9.84 3.58 -24.72
C GLY A 409 9.16 4.39 -25.83
N TRP A 410 8.12 5.17 -25.49
CA TRP A 410 7.34 5.92 -26.48
C TRP A 410 7.94 7.28 -26.84
N VAL A 411 8.38 8.06 -25.83
CA VAL A 411 8.84 9.43 -26.05
C VAL A 411 10.34 9.48 -26.32
N GLU A 412 11.13 8.74 -25.54
CA GLU A 412 12.59 8.73 -25.63
C GLU A 412 13.13 7.60 -26.53
N ASN A 413 12.27 6.71 -27.07
CA ASN A 413 12.63 5.55 -27.87
C ASN A 413 13.69 4.65 -27.21
N ARG A 414 13.69 4.55 -25.87
CA ARG A 414 14.61 3.70 -25.13
C ARG A 414 14.27 2.22 -25.32
N PRO A 415 15.25 1.35 -25.52
CA PRO A 415 14.99 -0.08 -25.62
C PRO A 415 14.54 -0.65 -24.27
N LEU A 416 13.44 -1.41 -24.29
CA LEU A 416 12.89 -2.13 -23.13
C LEU A 416 13.31 -3.60 -23.10
N GLU A 417 14.16 -4.05 -24.03
CA GLU A 417 14.69 -5.40 -24.02
C GLU A 417 15.65 -5.54 -22.86
N SER A 418 15.39 -6.54 -22.02
CA SER A 418 16.28 -6.86 -20.90
C SER A 418 17.42 -7.74 -21.44
N PRO A 419 18.69 -7.30 -21.40
CA PRO A 419 19.79 -8.19 -21.69
C PRO A 419 19.79 -9.39 -20.73
N GLU A 420 20.20 -10.56 -21.18
CA GLU A 420 20.38 -11.74 -20.30
C GLU A 420 21.30 -11.45 -19.09
N GLU A 421 22.03 -10.35 -19.14
CA GLU A 421 23.00 -9.91 -18.15
C GLU A 421 22.48 -8.90 -17.10
N TRP A 422 21.17 -8.70 -16.94
CA TRP A 422 20.63 -7.72 -15.99
C TRP A 422 21.20 -7.85 -14.56
N ARG A 423 21.56 -9.07 -14.11
CA ARG A 423 22.22 -9.27 -12.81
C ARG A 423 23.58 -8.56 -12.72
N LYS A 424 24.29 -8.49 -13.82
CA LYS A 424 25.54 -7.70 -13.91
C LYS A 424 25.22 -6.22 -13.88
N MET A 425 24.14 -5.78 -14.55
CA MET A 425 23.70 -4.38 -14.55
C MET A 425 23.17 -3.90 -13.21
N HIS A 426 22.46 -4.72 -12.44
CA HIS A 426 22.04 -4.36 -11.08
C HIS A 426 23.26 -4.01 -10.18
N ASN A 427 24.35 -4.70 -10.34
CA ASN A 427 25.61 -4.36 -9.67
C ASN A 427 26.29 -3.13 -10.28
N GLN A 428 26.04 -2.81 -11.55
CA GLN A 428 26.54 -1.60 -12.22
C GLN A 428 25.75 -0.36 -11.80
N ILE A 429 24.41 -0.42 -11.64
CA ILE A 429 23.59 0.70 -11.15
C ILE A 429 24.13 1.23 -9.82
N ARG A 430 24.57 0.34 -8.91
CA ARG A 430 25.20 0.73 -7.65
C ARG A 430 26.57 1.40 -7.83
N ARG A 431 27.20 1.26 -8.98
CA ARG A 431 28.53 1.80 -9.32
C ARG A 431 28.46 3.00 -10.26
N LEU A 432 27.34 3.16 -10.99
CA LEU A 432 27.14 4.33 -11.86
C LEU A 432 26.93 5.56 -10.99
N ASN A 433 27.73 6.58 -11.21
CA ASN A 433 27.50 7.89 -10.63
C ASN A 433 26.28 8.53 -11.31
N THR A 434 25.49 9.28 -10.56
CA THR A 434 24.43 10.14 -11.10
C THR A 434 24.95 11.20 -12.08
N GLU A 435 26.27 11.41 -12.15
CA GLU A 435 26.97 12.26 -13.12
C GLU A 435 27.00 11.67 -14.54
N GLU A 436 26.81 10.34 -14.69
CA GLU A 436 26.65 9.66 -15.98
C GLU A 436 25.17 9.52 -16.31
N GLU A 437 24.52 10.64 -16.60
CA GLU A 437 23.06 10.77 -16.66
C GLU A 437 22.39 9.76 -17.60
N GLU A 438 22.88 9.61 -18.84
CA GLU A 438 22.24 8.72 -19.82
C GLU A 438 22.43 7.22 -19.54
N PRO A 439 23.62 6.73 -19.21
CA PRO A 439 23.79 5.34 -18.78
C PRO A 439 22.99 5.00 -17.54
N PHE A 440 22.87 5.94 -16.59
CA PHE A 440 22.09 5.75 -15.38
C PHE A 440 20.59 5.67 -15.67
N LYS A 441 20.04 6.54 -16.52
CA LYS A 441 18.65 6.49 -16.96
C LYS A 441 18.31 5.16 -17.63
N GLN A 442 19.16 4.68 -18.56
CA GLN A 442 18.94 3.39 -19.21
C GLN A 442 19.01 2.22 -18.23
N ALA A 443 19.92 2.29 -17.26
CA ALA A 443 20.02 1.26 -16.22
C ALA A 443 18.76 1.24 -15.31
N CYS A 444 18.16 2.40 -15.01
CA CYS A 444 16.88 2.48 -14.30
C CYS A 444 15.73 1.86 -15.11
N VAL A 445 15.67 2.12 -16.42
CA VAL A 445 14.66 1.52 -17.32
C VAL A 445 14.78 -0.01 -17.28
N LEU A 446 15.96 -0.56 -17.47
CA LEU A 446 16.17 -2.01 -17.45
C LEU A 446 15.90 -2.65 -16.08
N HIS A 447 16.20 -1.93 -14.99
CA HIS A 447 15.80 -2.37 -13.65
C HIS A 447 14.28 -2.46 -13.53
N ASN A 448 13.55 -1.47 -14.00
CA ASN A 448 12.09 -1.45 -13.92
C ASN A 448 11.43 -2.51 -14.82
N VAL A 449 12.04 -2.82 -15.98
CA VAL A 449 11.63 -3.99 -16.80
C VAL A 449 11.74 -5.27 -15.98
N TRP A 450 12.89 -5.50 -15.34
CA TRP A 450 13.08 -6.67 -14.50
C TRP A 450 12.12 -6.68 -13.31
N TYR A 451 11.93 -5.55 -12.65
CA TYR A 451 11.05 -5.40 -11.50
C TYR A 451 9.61 -5.77 -11.87
N LEU A 452 9.05 -5.23 -12.96
CA LEU A 452 7.71 -5.59 -13.42
C LEU A 452 7.61 -7.05 -13.84
N ARG A 453 8.64 -7.58 -14.52
CA ARG A 453 8.66 -8.98 -14.92
C ARG A 453 8.53 -9.91 -13.72
N ASP A 454 9.16 -9.59 -12.60
CA ASP A 454 9.16 -10.44 -11.42
C ASP A 454 7.95 -10.18 -10.50
N GLU A 455 7.44 -8.95 -10.42
CA GLU A 455 6.34 -8.59 -9.52
C GLU A 455 4.97 -8.71 -10.20
N ILE A 456 4.78 -8.08 -11.35
CA ILE A 456 3.50 -8.10 -12.11
C ILE A 456 3.79 -8.20 -13.62
N PRO A 457 4.06 -9.39 -14.15
CA PRO A 457 4.35 -9.60 -15.57
C PRO A 457 3.29 -9.03 -16.52
N TYR A 458 2.02 -9.07 -16.12
CA TYR A 458 0.91 -8.52 -16.91
C TYR A 458 1.07 -7.01 -17.18
N LEU A 459 1.56 -6.25 -16.21
CA LEU A 459 1.74 -4.81 -16.40
C LEU A 459 2.90 -4.51 -17.37
N LEU A 460 3.95 -5.31 -17.35
CA LEU A 460 5.01 -5.24 -18.36
C LEU A 460 4.48 -5.60 -19.76
N TYR A 461 3.69 -6.68 -19.87
CA TYR A 461 2.98 -7.03 -21.09
C TYR A 461 2.13 -5.85 -21.59
N LYS A 462 1.35 -5.20 -20.71
CA LYS A 462 0.49 -4.06 -21.05
C LYS A 462 1.29 -2.88 -21.62
N VAL A 463 2.45 -2.56 -21.03
CA VAL A 463 3.39 -1.54 -21.55
C VAL A 463 3.84 -1.90 -22.97
N ARG A 464 4.32 -3.12 -23.18
CA ARG A 464 4.80 -3.59 -24.51
C ARG A 464 3.69 -3.60 -25.55
N ALA A 465 2.50 -4.09 -25.18
CA ALA A 465 1.33 -4.11 -26.06
C ALA A 465 0.89 -2.69 -26.45
N THR A 466 0.92 -1.74 -25.51
CA THR A 466 0.63 -0.33 -25.79
C THR A 466 1.63 0.25 -26.79
N LEU A 467 2.93 0.06 -26.57
CA LEU A 467 3.98 0.50 -27.49
C LEU A 467 3.84 -0.14 -28.89
N GLY A 468 3.49 -1.42 -28.94
CA GLY A 468 3.22 -2.15 -30.17
C GLY A 468 2.02 -1.58 -30.94
N LYS A 469 0.91 -1.29 -30.23
CA LYS A 469 -0.29 -0.68 -30.82
C LYS A 469 -0.01 0.73 -31.36
N LEU A 470 0.73 1.56 -30.62
CA LEU A 470 1.14 2.90 -31.03
C LEU A 470 2.02 2.86 -32.28
N LYS A 471 2.99 1.94 -32.32
CA LYS A 471 3.88 1.76 -33.47
C LYS A 471 3.14 1.29 -34.72
N ALA A 472 2.12 0.44 -34.55
CA ALA A 472 1.33 -0.13 -35.63
C ALA A 472 0.13 0.75 -36.07
N GLY A 473 -0.14 1.87 -35.41
CA GLY A 473 -1.36 2.65 -35.61
C GLY A 473 -2.63 1.88 -35.27
N ASN A 474 -2.55 0.88 -34.38
CA ASN A 474 -3.65 0.00 -34.03
C ASN A 474 -4.47 0.62 -32.88
N LYS A 475 -5.74 0.97 -33.15
CA LYS A 475 -6.67 1.56 -32.20
C LYS A 475 -7.64 0.56 -31.54
N LEU A 476 -7.53 -0.73 -31.81
CA LEU A 476 -8.40 -1.71 -31.16
C LEU A 476 -8.22 -1.63 -29.64
N PRO A 477 -9.34 -1.59 -28.89
CA PRO A 477 -9.28 -1.42 -27.44
C PRO A 477 -8.57 -2.59 -26.75
N PHE A 478 -8.01 -2.37 -25.56
CA PHE A 478 -7.70 -3.48 -24.69
C PHE A 478 -8.98 -4.09 -24.13
N LEU A 479 -9.07 -5.41 -24.13
CA LEU A 479 -10.25 -6.11 -23.61
C LEU A 479 -10.39 -5.90 -22.10
N SER A 480 -9.25 -5.84 -21.41
CA SER A 480 -9.16 -5.76 -19.95
C SER A 480 -9.35 -4.36 -19.35
N THR A 481 -9.47 -3.29 -20.15
CA THR A 481 -9.65 -1.94 -19.63
C THR A 481 -10.96 -1.84 -18.85
N PRO A 482 -10.93 -1.38 -17.58
CA PRO A 482 -12.13 -1.26 -16.76
C PRO A 482 -13.19 -0.34 -17.34
N THR A 483 -14.46 -0.69 -17.12
CA THR A 483 -15.63 0.16 -17.39
C THR A 483 -16.27 0.70 -16.11
N HIS A 484 -15.95 0.09 -14.98
CA HIS A 484 -16.43 0.48 -13.66
C HIS A 484 -15.31 0.45 -12.63
N ALA A 485 -15.26 1.45 -11.79
CA ALA A 485 -14.34 1.47 -10.65
C ALA A 485 -14.74 0.37 -9.65
N PRO A 486 -13.77 -0.25 -8.99
CA PRO A 486 -12.33 0.06 -9.08
C PRO A 486 -11.61 -0.59 -10.27
N PHE A 487 -12.16 -1.66 -10.90
CA PHE A 487 -11.47 -2.41 -11.96
C PHE A 487 -12.39 -3.36 -12.76
N TYR A 488 -13.69 -3.25 -12.66
CA TYR A 488 -14.63 -4.19 -13.28
C TYR A 488 -14.98 -3.82 -14.72
N ILE A 489 -15.46 -4.82 -15.46
CA ILE A 489 -15.90 -4.70 -16.85
C ILE A 489 -17.33 -5.21 -16.96
N ASP A 490 -18.20 -4.46 -17.62
CA ASP A 490 -19.55 -4.93 -17.97
C ASP A 490 -19.54 -5.88 -19.17
N ALA A 491 -20.50 -6.80 -19.19
CA ALA A 491 -20.55 -7.87 -20.15
C ALA A 491 -20.81 -7.38 -21.60
N GLU A 492 -21.61 -6.32 -21.77
CA GLU A 492 -21.92 -5.80 -23.10
C GLU A 492 -20.70 -5.13 -23.74
N THR A 493 -19.95 -4.32 -22.96
CA THR A 493 -18.71 -3.70 -23.43
C THR A 493 -17.64 -4.74 -23.78
N LEU A 494 -17.48 -5.80 -22.97
CA LEU A 494 -16.55 -6.88 -23.32
C LEU A 494 -16.94 -7.54 -24.64
N ALA A 495 -18.22 -7.83 -24.85
CA ALA A 495 -18.71 -8.42 -26.10
C ALA A 495 -18.47 -7.48 -27.30
N ASP A 496 -18.71 -6.17 -27.15
CA ASP A 496 -18.44 -5.18 -28.20
C ASP A 496 -16.97 -5.11 -28.59
N ARG A 497 -16.07 -5.13 -27.58
CA ARG A 497 -14.63 -5.15 -27.83
C ARG A 497 -14.20 -6.39 -28.61
N LEU A 498 -14.72 -7.57 -28.25
CA LEU A 498 -14.44 -8.83 -28.96
C LEU A 498 -14.92 -8.79 -30.39
N LEU A 499 -16.14 -8.27 -30.63
CA LEU A 499 -16.68 -8.09 -31.98
C LEU A 499 -15.88 -7.09 -32.82
N ALA A 500 -15.30 -6.06 -32.20
CA ALA A 500 -14.42 -5.12 -32.89
C ALA A 500 -13.16 -5.83 -33.42
N TYR A 501 -12.56 -6.72 -32.63
CA TYR A 501 -11.42 -7.54 -33.09
C TYR A 501 -11.84 -8.47 -34.23
N GLN A 502 -12.98 -9.18 -34.12
CA GLN A 502 -13.46 -10.05 -35.16
C GLN A 502 -13.73 -9.28 -36.47
N THR A 503 -14.38 -8.11 -36.37
CA THR A 503 -14.70 -7.26 -37.54
C THR A 503 -13.43 -6.73 -38.21
N ALA A 504 -12.39 -6.40 -37.41
CA ALA A 504 -11.09 -5.96 -37.91
C ALA A 504 -10.22 -7.11 -38.46
N GLY A 505 -10.68 -8.38 -38.34
CA GLY A 505 -9.90 -9.55 -38.74
C GLY A 505 -8.56 -9.67 -37.96
N LYS A 506 -8.55 -9.21 -36.69
CA LYS A 506 -7.38 -9.27 -35.81
C LYS A 506 -7.57 -10.33 -34.76
N GLU A 507 -6.48 -11.01 -34.44
CA GLU A 507 -6.47 -11.96 -33.33
C GLU A 507 -6.60 -11.25 -31.98
N VAL A 508 -7.29 -11.90 -31.06
CA VAL A 508 -7.40 -11.49 -29.67
C VAL A 508 -6.16 -11.99 -28.91
N ASP A 509 -5.56 -11.13 -28.13
CA ASP A 509 -4.49 -11.51 -27.23
C ASP A 509 -5.07 -12.30 -26.05
N LEU A 510 -4.50 -13.48 -25.79
CA LEU A 510 -5.00 -14.40 -24.75
C LEU A 510 -4.82 -13.82 -23.35
N ASP A 511 -3.72 -13.14 -23.09
CA ASP A 511 -3.43 -12.60 -21.76
C ASP A 511 -4.35 -11.45 -21.41
N ASP A 512 -4.65 -10.58 -22.38
CA ASP A 512 -5.61 -9.49 -22.22
C ASP A 512 -7.06 -10.03 -22.07
N LEU A 513 -7.40 -11.08 -22.81
CA LEU A 513 -8.72 -11.75 -22.72
C LEU A 513 -8.92 -12.38 -21.34
N VAL A 514 -7.91 -13.07 -20.81
CA VAL A 514 -8.01 -13.74 -19.52
C VAL A 514 -8.23 -12.70 -18.40
N VAL A 515 -7.48 -11.60 -18.40
CA VAL A 515 -7.70 -10.54 -17.42
C VAL A 515 -9.05 -9.86 -17.59
N ALA A 516 -9.50 -9.68 -18.85
CA ALA A 516 -10.83 -9.15 -19.12
C ALA A 516 -11.94 -10.06 -18.55
N CYS A 517 -11.83 -11.38 -18.74
CA CYS A 517 -12.77 -12.34 -18.14
C CYS A 517 -12.73 -12.32 -16.60
N ASN A 518 -11.55 -12.22 -16.00
CA ASN A 518 -11.42 -12.13 -14.54
C ASN A 518 -12.06 -10.85 -13.96
N ARG A 519 -12.10 -9.77 -14.73
CA ARG A 519 -12.72 -8.49 -14.35
C ARG A 519 -14.21 -8.42 -14.69
N LEU A 520 -14.74 -9.39 -15.42
CA LEU A 520 -16.13 -9.39 -15.87
C LEU A 520 -17.10 -9.47 -14.70
N LEU A 521 -18.05 -8.56 -14.64
CA LEU A 521 -19.18 -8.63 -13.72
C LEU A 521 -20.22 -9.62 -14.28
N LEU A 522 -20.29 -10.82 -13.72
CA LEU A 522 -21.25 -11.85 -14.17
C LEU A 522 -22.70 -11.38 -14.05
N SER A 523 -23.01 -10.52 -13.08
CA SER A 523 -24.35 -9.94 -12.90
C SER A 523 -24.78 -9.01 -14.03
N THR A 524 -23.85 -8.56 -14.89
CA THR A 524 -24.14 -7.70 -16.05
C THR A 524 -24.39 -8.47 -17.33
N ILE A 525 -24.36 -9.81 -17.29
CA ILE A 525 -24.65 -10.65 -18.47
C ILE A 525 -26.11 -10.57 -18.80
N THR A 526 -26.43 -9.81 -19.85
CA THR A 526 -27.78 -9.63 -20.39
C THR A 526 -28.03 -10.53 -21.62
N PRO A 527 -29.27 -10.76 -22.01
CA PRO A 527 -29.57 -11.44 -23.27
C PRO A 527 -28.93 -10.77 -24.50
N LYS A 528 -28.77 -9.43 -24.48
CA LYS A 528 -28.08 -8.68 -25.53
C LYS A 528 -26.59 -8.98 -25.58
N ALA A 529 -25.93 -9.04 -24.44
CA ALA A 529 -24.53 -9.45 -24.35
C ALA A 529 -24.36 -10.92 -24.83
N GLN A 530 -25.26 -11.81 -24.43
CA GLN A 530 -25.29 -13.21 -24.89
C GLN A 530 -25.43 -13.34 -26.40
N GLU A 531 -26.29 -12.53 -27.01
CA GLU A 531 -26.48 -12.54 -28.48
C GLU A 531 -25.20 -12.10 -29.21
N LYS A 532 -24.53 -11.06 -28.71
CA LYS A 532 -23.24 -10.63 -29.23
C LYS A 532 -22.18 -11.74 -29.14
N ILE A 533 -22.08 -12.44 -27.99
CA ILE A 533 -21.16 -13.57 -27.83
C ILE A 533 -21.52 -14.74 -28.73
N ARG A 534 -22.83 -15.02 -28.98
CA ARG A 534 -23.28 -16.08 -29.89
C ARG A 534 -22.80 -15.84 -31.33
N SER A 535 -22.64 -14.57 -31.72
CA SER A 535 -22.16 -14.20 -33.06
C SER A 535 -20.63 -14.27 -33.22
N LEU A 536 -19.87 -14.50 -32.12
CA LEU A 536 -18.45 -14.71 -32.19
C LEU A 536 -18.11 -16.07 -32.82
N SER A 537 -17.04 -16.07 -33.58
CA SER A 537 -16.45 -17.26 -34.19
C SER A 537 -15.01 -17.46 -33.74
N GLY A 538 -14.46 -18.63 -34.06
CA GLY A 538 -13.06 -18.94 -33.74
C GLY A 538 -12.87 -19.69 -32.41
N GLN A 539 -11.60 -19.83 -32.03
CA GLN A 539 -11.19 -20.72 -30.95
C GLN A 539 -11.69 -20.32 -29.55
N TYR A 540 -11.94 -19.04 -29.31
CA TYR A 540 -12.41 -18.52 -28.00
C TYR A 540 -13.94 -18.68 -27.81
N ALA A 541 -14.70 -18.86 -28.87
CA ALA A 541 -16.17 -18.88 -28.83
C ALA A 541 -16.74 -19.93 -27.86
N PRO A 542 -16.24 -21.16 -27.76
CA PRO A 542 -16.74 -22.15 -26.81
C PRO A 542 -16.52 -21.72 -25.36
N ALA A 543 -15.33 -21.19 -25.03
CA ALA A 543 -14.99 -20.74 -23.69
C ALA A 543 -15.85 -19.53 -23.27
N LEU A 544 -16.00 -18.54 -24.16
CA LEU A 544 -16.85 -17.39 -23.92
C LEU A 544 -18.34 -17.78 -23.86
N GLY A 545 -18.78 -18.73 -24.67
CA GLY A 545 -20.12 -19.30 -24.58
C GLY A 545 -20.40 -19.91 -23.20
N TYR A 546 -19.45 -20.66 -22.66
CA TYR A 546 -19.55 -21.18 -21.29
C TYR A 546 -19.60 -20.05 -20.24
N LEU A 547 -18.70 -19.05 -20.33
CA LEU A 547 -18.65 -17.93 -19.39
C LEU A 547 -19.97 -17.14 -19.38
N PHE A 548 -20.55 -16.89 -20.54
CA PHE A 548 -21.80 -16.12 -20.71
C PHE A 548 -23.07 -16.97 -20.51
N GLY A 549 -22.96 -18.24 -20.13
CA GLY A 549 -24.12 -19.10 -19.86
C GLY A 549 -24.88 -19.55 -21.12
N LEU A 550 -24.22 -19.56 -22.28
CA LEU A 550 -24.79 -20.13 -23.54
C LEU A 550 -24.60 -21.65 -23.66
N SER A 551 -23.68 -22.19 -22.87
CA SER A 551 -23.34 -23.63 -22.79
C SER A 551 -22.81 -23.96 -21.40
N ASP A 552 -23.04 -25.18 -20.93
CA ASP A 552 -22.46 -25.72 -19.69
C ASP A 552 -21.28 -26.67 -19.98
N VAL A 553 -20.91 -26.82 -21.25
CA VAL A 553 -19.87 -27.76 -21.69
C VAL A 553 -18.49 -27.15 -21.48
N VAL A 554 -17.63 -27.84 -20.74
CA VAL A 554 -16.23 -27.48 -20.52
C VAL A 554 -15.36 -28.34 -21.42
N THR A 555 -14.67 -27.70 -22.38
CA THR A 555 -13.83 -28.37 -23.39
C THR A 555 -12.42 -27.74 -23.41
N PRO A 556 -11.61 -27.94 -22.38
CA PRO A 556 -10.30 -27.32 -22.31
C PRO A 556 -9.37 -27.88 -23.42
N THR A 557 -8.69 -26.95 -24.12
CA THR A 557 -7.62 -27.30 -25.07
C THR A 557 -6.28 -26.83 -24.53
N GLU A 558 -5.18 -27.37 -25.05
CA GLU A 558 -3.84 -26.98 -24.57
C GLU A 558 -3.60 -25.47 -24.73
N GLU A 559 -3.96 -24.90 -25.87
CA GLU A 559 -3.75 -23.49 -26.21
C GLU A 559 -4.56 -22.54 -25.37
N LEU A 560 -5.80 -22.95 -24.99
CA LEU A 560 -6.74 -22.13 -24.22
C LEU A 560 -6.84 -22.56 -22.75
N LEU A 561 -5.91 -23.41 -22.29
CA LEU A 561 -5.91 -23.91 -20.93
C LEU A 561 -5.93 -22.77 -19.88
N PRO A 562 -5.16 -21.67 -20.03
CA PRO A 562 -5.24 -20.53 -19.11
C PRO A 562 -6.64 -19.90 -19.05
N LEU A 563 -7.27 -19.67 -20.19
CA LEU A 563 -8.62 -19.11 -20.27
C LEU A 563 -9.65 -20.02 -19.58
N TRP A 564 -9.67 -21.29 -19.94
CA TRP A 564 -10.59 -22.27 -19.35
C TRP A 564 -10.41 -22.40 -17.84
N THR A 565 -9.16 -22.39 -17.36
CA THR A 565 -8.86 -22.42 -15.93
C THR A 565 -9.50 -21.25 -15.20
N GLN A 566 -9.37 -20.05 -15.74
CA GLN A 566 -9.89 -18.86 -15.07
C GLN A 566 -11.43 -18.79 -15.12
N ILE A 567 -12.04 -19.02 -16.28
CA ILE A 567 -13.51 -18.93 -16.40
C ILE A 567 -14.24 -20.01 -15.63
N THR A 568 -13.65 -21.20 -15.49
CA THR A 568 -14.26 -22.28 -14.67
C THR A 568 -14.20 -21.89 -13.18
N ARG A 569 -13.09 -21.29 -12.71
CA ARG A 569 -12.98 -20.74 -11.34
C ARG A 569 -13.97 -19.61 -11.11
N LEU A 570 -14.11 -18.70 -12.07
CA LEU A 570 -15.03 -17.58 -11.95
C LEU A 570 -16.49 -18.03 -11.77
N LYS A 571 -16.91 -19.04 -12.51
CA LYS A 571 -18.30 -19.57 -12.41
C LYS A 571 -18.49 -20.51 -11.23
N HIS A 572 -17.50 -21.34 -10.91
CA HIS A 572 -17.60 -22.39 -9.90
C HIS A 572 -16.27 -22.49 -9.13
N PRO A 573 -16.04 -21.60 -8.17
CA PRO A 573 -14.73 -21.40 -7.54
C PRO A 573 -14.19 -22.65 -6.80
N ASP A 574 -15.07 -23.44 -6.19
CA ASP A 574 -14.70 -24.60 -5.37
C ASP A 574 -15.05 -25.95 -6.02
N LYS A 575 -15.46 -25.94 -7.32
CA LYS A 575 -15.81 -27.17 -8.05
C LYS A 575 -14.56 -27.87 -8.60
N VAL A 576 -14.54 -29.20 -8.54
CA VAL A 576 -13.59 -30.05 -9.23
C VAL A 576 -14.05 -30.31 -10.67
N PHE A 577 -13.17 -30.12 -11.64
CA PHE A 577 -13.44 -30.29 -13.07
C PHE A 577 -12.63 -31.47 -13.62
N THR A 578 -13.29 -32.60 -13.86
CA THR A 578 -12.65 -33.81 -14.41
C THR A 578 -12.25 -33.67 -15.90
N GLU A 579 -12.85 -32.71 -16.59
CA GLU A 579 -12.56 -32.40 -18.00
C GLU A 579 -11.10 -32.00 -18.25
N PHE A 580 -10.42 -31.46 -17.21
CA PHE A 580 -9.00 -31.11 -17.30
C PHE A 580 -8.04 -32.31 -17.15
N GLU A 581 -8.54 -33.48 -16.72
CA GLU A 581 -7.72 -34.69 -16.58
C GLU A 581 -7.21 -35.19 -17.94
N THR A 582 -8.02 -35.06 -18.96
CA THR A 582 -7.72 -35.52 -20.32
C THR A 582 -6.87 -34.52 -21.13
N THR A 583 -6.73 -33.30 -20.64
CA THR A 583 -5.94 -32.27 -21.32
C THR A 583 -4.47 -32.46 -20.99
N THR A 584 -3.67 -32.83 -21.99
CA THR A 584 -2.23 -32.95 -21.88
C THR A 584 -1.58 -31.62 -22.27
N ALA A 585 -1.02 -30.94 -21.32
CA ALA A 585 -0.24 -29.72 -21.55
C ALA A 585 1.25 -29.97 -21.26
N LYS A 586 2.13 -29.35 -22.02
CA LYS A 586 3.59 -29.48 -21.88
C LYS A 586 4.17 -28.22 -21.22
N GLY A 587 5.33 -28.39 -20.61
CA GLY A 587 6.06 -27.27 -20.02
C GLY A 587 5.28 -26.59 -18.87
N TYR A 588 5.29 -25.28 -18.84
CA TYR A 588 4.61 -24.49 -17.80
C TYR A 588 3.09 -24.62 -17.82
N LEU A 589 2.47 -24.88 -18.95
CA LEU A 589 1.02 -25.07 -19.06
C LEU A 589 0.55 -26.30 -18.28
N SER A 590 1.42 -27.28 -18.03
CA SER A 590 1.07 -28.45 -17.21
C SER A 590 0.65 -28.09 -15.78
N ALA A 591 1.07 -26.92 -15.29
CA ALA A 591 0.71 -26.40 -13.98
C ALA A 591 -0.55 -25.53 -13.98
N VAL A 592 -1.11 -25.21 -15.15
CA VAL A 592 -2.27 -24.33 -15.32
C VAL A 592 -3.53 -25.19 -15.34
N LYS A 593 -3.97 -25.64 -14.18
CA LYS A 593 -5.23 -26.37 -14.01
C LYS A 593 -6.05 -25.74 -12.90
N PRO A 594 -7.38 -25.77 -12.97
CA PRO A 594 -8.21 -25.25 -11.89
C PRO A 594 -7.95 -26.03 -10.61
N PHE A 595 -7.77 -25.33 -9.52
CA PHE A 595 -7.64 -25.89 -8.19
C PHE A 595 -8.32 -24.97 -7.18
N PHE A 596 -8.57 -25.47 -6.01
CA PHE A 596 -8.95 -24.66 -4.86
C PHE A 596 -8.01 -24.93 -3.68
N LEU A 597 -7.92 -23.98 -2.76
CA LEU A 597 -7.14 -24.16 -1.55
C LEU A 597 -7.97 -24.87 -0.50
N SER A 598 -7.34 -25.83 0.15
CA SER A 598 -7.83 -26.54 1.32
C SER A 598 -6.77 -26.49 2.40
N TYR A 599 -6.99 -27.14 3.53
CA TYR A 599 -6.03 -27.23 4.61
C TYR A 599 -5.93 -28.64 5.17
N GLU A 600 -4.79 -28.94 5.75
CA GLU A 600 -4.54 -30.11 6.57
C GLU A 600 -3.92 -29.69 7.91
N ILE A 601 -4.36 -30.28 9.00
CA ILE A 601 -3.86 -29.94 10.33
C ILE A 601 -2.93 -31.05 10.81
N ASP A 602 -1.68 -30.67 11.13
CA ASP A 602 -0.78 -31.55 11.89
C ASP A 602 -0.96 -31.26 13.39
N SER A 603 -1.67 -32.17 14.06
CA SER A 603 -1.98 -32.03 15.48
C SER A 603 -0.76 -32.20 16.38
N GLU A 604 0.30 -32.93 15.96
CA GLU A 604 1.53 -33.12 16.71
C GLU A 604 2.41 -31.88 16.67
N LEU A 605 2.64 -31.32 15.49
CA LEU A 605 3.41 -30.08 15.29
C LEU A 605 2.63 -28.82 15.65
N LYS A 606 1.31 -28.90 15.79
CA LYS A 606 0.38 -27.75 15.96
C LYS A 606 0.45 -26.77 14.82
N TRP A 607 0.62 -27.26 13.63
CA TRP A 607 0.65 -26.47 12.39
C TRP A 607 -0.53 -26.86 11.53
N PHE A 608 -0.88 -25.98 10.60
CA PHE A 608 -1.73 -26.33 9.48
C PHE A 608 -1.01 -26.02 8.17
N TYR A 609 -1.37 -26.78 7.15
CA TYR A 609 -0.82 -26.64 5.82
C TYR A 609 -1.93 -26.26 4.85
N LEU A 610 -1.67 -25.28 4.00
CA LEU A 610 -2.53 -25.06 2.86
C LEU A 610 -2.22 -26.09 1.78
N GLU A 611 -3.22 -26.85 1.40
CA GLU A 611 -3.16 -27.78 0.31
C GLU A 611 -3.82 -27.22 -0.94
N LYS A 612 -3.24 -27.52 -2.09
CA LYS A 612 -3.88 -27.34 -3.38
C LYS A 612 -4.57 -28.64 -3.76
N LYS A 613 -5.89 -28.65 -3.81
CA LYS A 613 -6.65 -29.80 -4.29
C LYS A 613 -6.68 -29.77 -5.82
N TYR A 614 -5.83 -30.60 -6.42
CA TYR A 614 -5.88 -30.95 -7.84
C TYR A 614 -6.59 -32.28 -8.04
N ILE A 615 -7.10 -32.45 -9.24
CA ILE A 615 -7.78 -33.69 -9.58
C ILE A 615 -6.82 -34.89 -9.58
N ASN A 616 -5.54 -34.75 -9.90
CA ASN A 616 -4.61 -35.86 -10.08
C ASN A 616 -3.14 -35.62 -9.71
N SER A 617 -2.80 -34.67 -8.87
CA SER A 617 -1.40 -34.50 -8.50
C SER A 617 -1.23 -33.93 -7.11
N PRO A 618 -0.48 -34.60 -6.21
CA PRO A 618 0.00 -34.00 -4.99
C PRO A 618 1.08 -32.99 -5.36
N TYR A 619 0.67 -31.76 -5.66
CA TYR A 619 1.60 -30.72 -6.01
C TYR A 619 2.03 -29.98 -4.75
N ASN A 620 3.00 -30.52 -4.05
CA ASN A 620 3.75 -29.88 -2.97
C ASN A 620 4.85 -28.99 -3.52
N ASP A 621 4.52 -27.98 -4.34
CA ASP A 621 5.57 -27.13 -4.89
C ASP A 621 5.34 -25.69 -4.50
N TYR A 622 5.76 -25.33 -3.26
CA TYR A 622 6.13 -23.99 -2.86
C TYR A 622 7.44 -23.54 -3.53
N GLN A 623 8.04 -24.39 -4.37
CA GLN A 623 9.27 -24.04 -5.08
C GLN A 623 8.93 -23.03 -6.16
N ARG A 624 9.55 -21.88 -6.04
CA ARG A 624 9.75 -20.91 -7.09
C ARG A 624 10.26 -21.65 -8.34
N ARG A 625 9.38 -22.03 -9.26
CA ARG A 625 9.84 -22.37 -10.60
C ARG A 625 10.33 -21.05 -11.22
N THR A 626 11.63 -20.86 -11.21
CA THR A 626 12.28 -19.89 -12.08
C THR A 626 12.07 -20.41 -13.49
N PHE A 627 11.13 -19.82 -14.20
CA PHE A 627 11.02 -20.06 -15.63
C PHE A 627 12.30 -19.51 -16.28
N GLU A 628 12.97 -20.33 -17.08
CA GLU A 628 14.25 -19.96 -17.72
C GLU A 628 14.04 -18.86 -18.75
N LYS A 629 12.84 -18.79 -19.35
CA LYS A 629 12.48 -17.81 -20.38
C LYS A 629 11.32 -16.93 -19.93
N GLU A 630 11.36 -15.66 -20.33
CA GLU A 630 10.31 -14.68 -20.04
C GLU A 630 8.95 -15.07 -20.65
N GLU A 631 8.96 -15.65 -21.84
CA GLU A 631 7.79 -16.18 -22.57
C GLU A 631 7.09 -17.34 -21.85
N ASP A 632 7.77 -18.02 -20.95
CA ASP A 632 7.21 -19.11 -20.15
C ASP A 632 6.37 -18.61 -18.95
N ARG A 633 6.29 -17.28 -18.72
CA ARG A 633 5.55 -16.68 -17.60
C ARG A 633 4.16 -16.29 -18.05
N LEU A 634 3.14 -16.79 -17.35
CA LEU A 634 1.78 -16.30 -17.52
C LEU A 634 1.64 -14.96 -16.80
N PRO A 635 1.35 -13.85 -17.54
CA PRO A 635 1.37 -12.49 -16.98
C PRO A 635 0.38 -12.26 -15.83
N TYR A 636 -0.70 -13.04 -15.80
CA TYR A 636 -1.76 -12.98 -14.80
C TYR A 636 -1.65 -14.05 -13.70
N ASN A 637 -0.55 -14.79 -13.69
CA ASN A 637 -0.38 -15.88 -12.72
C ASN A 637 0.15 -15.35 -11.40
N TYR A 638 -0.68 -15.32 -10.37
CA TYR A 638 -0.30 -14.93 -9.01
C TYR A 638 0.82 -15.80 -8.38
N TYR A 639 1.09 -16.99 -8.95
CA TYR A 639 2.13 -17.90 -8.43
C TYR A 639 3.53 -17.32 -8.51
N ASN A 640 3.75 -16.37 -9.41
CA ASN A 640 5.05 -15.75 -9.62
C ASN A 640 5.22 -14.44 -8.84
N ALA A 641 4.16 -13.89 -8.25
CA ALA A 641 4.30 -12.73 -7.37
C ALA A 641 5.16 -13.12 -6.18
N GLY A 642 6.39 -12.65 -6.19
CA GLY A 642 7.48 -13.25 -5.41
C GLY A 642 7.56 -12.85 -3.96
N ALA A 643 6.67 -12.14 -3.33
CA ALA A 643 6.94 -11.63 -2.01
C ALA A 643 5.99 -12.16 -0.93
N PHE A 644 6.56 -12.77 0.09
CA PHE A 644 5.92 -12.99 1.39
C PHE A 644 5.70 -11.68 2.15
N GLN A 645 6.20 -10.54 1.66
CA GLN A 645 6.12 -9.23 2.33
C GLN A 645 5.37 -8.23 1.46
N ILE A 646 4.39 -7.56 2.04
CA ILE A 646 3.68 -6.45 1.39
C ILE A 646 4.54 -5.19 1.54
N PHE A 647 5.41 -4.92 0.56
CA PHE A 647 6.23 -3.71 0.55
C PHE A 647 5.44 -2.48 0.10
N ASP A 648 4.52 -2.66 -0.86
CA ASP A 648 3.72 -1.60 -1.44
C ASP A 648 2.26 -2.02 -1.59
N VAL A 649 1.36 -1.24 -1.02
CA VAL A 649 -0.10 -1.52 -1.04
C VAL A 649 -0.67 -1.32 -2.45
N ASP A 650 -0.15 -0.37 -3.21
CA ASP A 650 -0.63 -0.11 -4.56
C ASP A 650 -0.30 -1.27 -5.51
N THR A 651 0.87 -1.91 -5.31
CA THR A 651 1.22 -3.15 -6.00
C THR A 651 0.20 -4.25 -5.69
N LEU A 652 -0.19 -4.41 -4.43
CA LEU A 652 -1.19 -5.39 -4.04
C LEU A 652 -2.58 -5.05 -4.63
N ARG A 653 -2.97 -3.77 -4.65
CA ARG A 653 -4.21 -3.30 -5.29
C ARG A 653 -4.25 -3.66 -6.78
N TYR A 654 -3.15 -3.42 -7.50
CA TYR A 654 -3.08 -3.78 -8.91
C TYR A 654 -3.10 -5.30 -9.10
N THR A 655 -2.42 -6.06 -8.26
CA THR A 655 -2.45 -7.54 -8.29
C THR A 655 -3.88 -8.06 -8.11
N ILE A 656 -4.62 -7.55 -7.12
CA ILE A 656 -6.03 -7.89 -6.90
C ILE A 656 -6.86 -7.61 -8.15
N SER A 657 -6.61 -6.49 -8.83
CA SER A 657 -7.36 -6.10 -10.02
C SER A 657 -7.25 -7.09 -11.20
N LEU A 658 -6.23 -7.95 -11.21
CA LEU A 658 -6.06 -8.95 -12.27
C LEU A 658 -7.01 -10.14 -12.14
N ASN A 659 -7.48 -10.43 -10.92
CA ASN A 659 -8.47 -11.46 -10.65
C ASN A 659 -9.30 -11.12 -9.41
N PRO A 660 -10.14 -10.08 -9.45
CA PRO A 660 -10.83 -9.58 -8.26
C PRO A 660 -11.95 -10.51 -7.76
N GLN A 661 -12.40 -11.43 -8.59
CA GLN A 661 -13.47 -12.35 -8.23
C GLN A 661 -12.97 -13.71 -7.71
N TYR A 662 -11.66 -13.94 -7.75
CA TYR A 662 -11.03 -15.13 -7.17
C TYR A 662 -9.66 -14.79 -6.56
N VAL A 663 -9.69 -14.12 -5.40
CA VAL A 663 -8.48 -13.64 -4.70
C VAL A 663 -7.85 -14.70 -3.77
N ASP A 664 -8.46 -15.87 -3.66
CA ASP A 664 -8.08 -16.93 -2.72
C ASP A 664 -6.63 -17.35 -2.82
N VAL A 665 -6.11 -17.50 -4.04
CA VAL A 665 -4.71 -17.88 -4.27
C VAL A 665 -3.75 -16.82 -3.74
N LEU A 666 -4.10 -15.55 -3.90
CA LEU A 666 -3.33 -14.43 -3.37
C LEU A 666 -3.39 -14.42 -1.84
N LEU A 667 -4.57 -14.57 -1.26
CA LEU A 667 -4.76 -14.64 0.20
C LEU A 667 -4.02 -15.84 0.81
N GLY A 668 -4.00 -16.98 0.11
CA GLY A 668 -3.26 -18.17 0.54
C GLY A 668 -1.74 -17.92 0.70
N LYS A 669 -1.15 -16.98 -0.06
CA LYS A 669 0.26 -16.58 0.11
C LYS A 669 0.52 -15.82 1.41
N TYR A 670 -0.48 -15.11 1.89
CA TYR A 670 -0.41 -14.32 3.12
C TYR A 670 -0.95 -15.05 4.33
N THR A 671 -1.51 -16.26 4.15
CA THR A 671 -2.00 -17.10 5.26
C THR A 671 -0.81 -17.71 5.99
N PRO A 672 -0.61 -17.37 7.28
CA PRO A 672 0.50 -17.93 8.05
C PRO A 672 0.30 -19.43 8.32
N PRO A 673 1.36 -20.23 8.39
CA PRO A 673 1.27 -21.67 8.65
C PRO A 673 0.91 -22.03 10.10
N TRP A 674 0.86 -21.05 10.98
CA TRP A 674 0.47 -21.22 12.40
C TRP A 674 -0.36 -20.06 12.89
N VAL A 675 -1.26 -20.33 13.83
CA VAL A 675 -2.17 -19.34 14.40
C VAL A 675 -1.49 -18.56 15.51
N GLY A 676 -1.50 -17.24 15.39
CA GLY A 676 -1.09 -16.34 16.48
C GLY A 676 0.37 -15.95 16.50
N VAL A 677 1.01 -15.91 15.34
CA VAL A 677 2.34 -15.30 15.21
C VAL A 677 2.22 -13.78 15.35
N SER A 678 2.99 -13.21 16.25
CA SER A 678 2.91 -11.80 16.63
C SER A 678 4.02 -10.93 16.06
N ASP A 679 4.76 -11.39 15.04
CA ASP A 679 5.73 -10.53 14.38
C ASP A 679 5.05 -9.47 13.52
N ALA A 680 5.74 -8.33 13.33
CA ALA A 680 5.19 -7.17 12.63
C ALA A 680 4.89 -7.47 11.14
N GLU A 681 5.57 -8.43 10.55
CA GLU A 681 5.40 -8.83 9.15
C GLU A 681 4.11 -9.64 8.98
N THR A 682 3.91 -10.68 9.77
CA THR A 682 2.69 -11.49 9.75
C THR A 682 1.45 -10.65 10.03
N TYR A 683 1.56 -9.71 10.97
CA TYR A 683 0.50 -8.77 11.28
C TYR A 683 0.10 -7.92 10.06
N ARG A 684 1.09 -7.35 9.34
CA ARG A 684 0.85 -6.54 8.15
C ARG A 684 0.28 -7.38 6.99
N ASN A 685 0.79 -8.59 6.82
CA ASN A 685 0.37 -9.53 5.77
C ASN A 685 -1.09 -10.01 5.95
N LEU A 686 -1.64 -9.94 7.15
CA LEU A 686 -3.06 -10.19 7.40
C LEU A 686 -3.90 -8.91 7.28
N GLN A 687 -3.46 -7.80 7.89
CA GLN A 687 -4.26 -6.58 7.94
C GLN A 687 -4.47 -5.91 6.59
N VAL A 688 -3.40 -5.79 5.78
CA VAL A 688 -3.50 -5.07 4.50
C VAL A 688 -4.46 -5.77 3.54
N PRO A 689 -4.37 -7.11 3.30
CA PRO A 689 -5.37 -7.78 2.47
C PRO A 689 -6.79 -7.68 3.04
N LEU A 690 -7.00 -7.82 4.35
CA LEU A 690 -8.33 -7.64 4.97
C LEU A 690 -8.91 -6.25 4.71
N GLN A 691 -8.09 -5.21 4.82
CA GLN A 691 -8.51 -3.84 4.51
C GLN A 691 -8.93 -3.70 3.05
N LEU A 692 -8.22 -4.34 2.12
CA LEU A 692 -8.56 -4.31 0.69
C LEU A 692 -9.80 -5.15 0.38
N LEU A 693 -9.99 -6.30 1.05
CA LEU A 693 -11.24 -7.06 0.95
C LEU A 693 -12.45 -6.22 1.36
N LEU A 694 -12.32 -5.46 2.45
CA LEU A 694 -13.37 -4.56 2.94
C LEU A 694 -13.54 -3.30 2.08
N GLU A 695 -12.43 -2.75 1.54
CA GLU A 695 -12.42 -1.56 0.69
C GLU A 695 -13.16 -1.81 -0.61
N TYR A 696 -12.91 -2.96 -1.25
CA TYR A 696 -13.44 -3.32 -2.56
C TYR A 696 -14.63 -4.27 -2.51
N ASP A 697 -15.03 -4.70 -1.33
CA ASP A 697 -16.10 -5.67 -1.10
C ASP A 697 -15.92 -6.96 -1.93
N LEU A 698 -14.68 -7.50 -1.92
CA LEU A 698 -14.28 -8.64 -2.74
C LEU A 698 -14.88 -9.95 -2.23
N PRO A 699 -15.34 -10.84 -3.12
CA PRO A 699 -15.76 -12.19 -2.72
C PRO A 699 -14.56 -13.06 -2.33
N VAL A 700 -14.80 -13.99 -1.41
CA VAL A 700 -13.83 -15.02 -1.05
C VAL A 700 -14.50 -16.39 -1.07
N HIS A 701 -13.66 -17.42 -1.27
CA HIS A 701 -14.08 -18.81 -1.34
C HIS A 701 -13.29 -19.63 -0.30
N HIS A 702 -13.13 -20.91 -0.48
CA HIS A 702 -12.49 -21.79 0.54
C HIS A 702 -11.15 -21.24 1.05
N GLY A 703 -10.23 -20.88 0.16
CA GLY A 703 -8.93 -20.32 0.55
C GLY A 703 -9.00 -18.98 1.29
N GLY A 704 -9.92 -18.12 0.85
CA GLY A 704 -10.19 -16.85 1.50
C GLY A 704 -10.82 -17.02 2.89
N TRP A 705 -11.71 -17.97 3.06
CA TRP A 705 -12.29 -18.29 4.38
C TRP A 705 -11.26 -18.82 5.36
N ILE A 706 -10.27 -19.61 4.89
CA ILE A 706 -9.13 -20.03 5.72
C ILE A 706 -8.36 -18.80 6.20
N PHE A 707 -8.04 -17.89 5.27
CA PHE A 707 -7.33 -16.64 5.58
C PHE A 707 -8.08 -15.78 6.61
N ILE A 708 -9.39 -15.59 6.42
CA ILE A 708 -10.25 -14.80 7.32
C ILE A 708 -10.37 -15.47 8.67
N GLY A 709 -10.52 -16.80 8.71
CA GLY A 709 -10.57 -17.57 9.96
C GLY A 709 -9.26 -17.45 10.76
N MET A 710 -8.12 -17.50 10.10
CA MET A 710 -6.82 -17.26 10.72
C MET A 710 -6.68 -15.85 11.27
N ALA A 711 -7.18 -14.86 10.56
CA ALA A 711 -7.19 -13.48 11.00
C ALA A 711 -8.15 -13.24 12.19
N LEU A 712 -9.31 -13.89 12.21
CA LEU A 712 -10.26 -13.84 13.33
C LEU A 712 -9.66 -14.43 14.62
N LEU A 713 -8.77 -15.37 14.50
CA LEU A 713 -8.10 -16.03 15.63
C LEU A 713 -6.71 -15.46 15.95
N HIS A 714 -6.30 -14.36 15.31
CA HIS A 714 -5.01 -13.71 15.52
C HIS A 714 -4.87 -13.11 16.92
N ASP A 715 -3.65 -12.91 17.42
CA ASP A 715 -3.39 -12.35 18.76
C ASP A 715 -3.70 -10.85 18.85
N LYS A 716 -3.57 -10.10 17.75
CA LYS A 716 -3.90 -8.68 17.69
C LYS A 716 -5.40 -8.44 17.49
N LYS A 717 -5.97 -7.64 18.37
CA LYS A 717 -7.40 -7.31 18.33
C LYS A 717 -7.81 -6.61 17.04
N GLU A 718 -6.97 -5.71 16.54
CA GLU A 718 -7.26 -4.94 15.32
C GLU A 718 -7.41 -5.86 14.09
N THR A 719 -6.64 -6.95 14.02
CA THR A 719 -6.78 -7.96 12.96
C THR A 719 -8.08 -8.74 13.10
N ARG A 720 -8.42 -9.14 14.35
CA ARG A 720 -9.69 -9.83 14.62
C ARG A 720 -10.90 -8.95 14.29
N ASP A 721 -10.84 -7.66 14.62
CA ASP A 721 -11.92 -6.71 14.35
C ASP A 721 -12.18 -6.56 12.85
N LEU A 722 -11.13 -6.49 12.01
CA LEU A 722 -11.26 -6.46 10.54
C LEU A 722 -11.85 -7.76 9.98
N ALA A 723 -11.39 -8.91 10.47
CA ALA A 723 -11.93 -10.20 10.06
C ALA A 723 -13.41 -10.34 10.47
N ALA A 724 -13.76 -9.93 11.69
CA ALA A 724 -15.13 -9.91 12.16
C ALA A 724 -16.02 -9.00 11.30
N GLU A 725 -15.54 -7.81 10.93
CA GLU A 725 -16.27 -6.89 10.03
C GLU A 725 -16.55 -7.57 8.68
N TYR A 726 -15.57 -8.26 8.08
CA TYR A 726 -15.80 -8.98 6.82
C TYR A 726 -16.83 -10.09 6.98
N ILE A 727 -16.75 -10.90 8.04
CA ILE A 727 -17.72 -11.98 8.32
C ILE A 727 -19.14 -11.39 8.47
N LEU A 728 -19.28 -10.29 9.19
CA LEU A 728 -20.59 -9.64 9.37
C LEU A 728 -21.17 -9.15 8.05
N ARG A 729 -20.34 -8.62 7.15
CA ARG A 729 -20.78 -8.25 5.79
C ARG A 729 -21.20 -9.48 4.97
N ALA A 730 -20.44 -10.57 5.03
CA ALA A 730 -20.80 -11.82 4.36
C ALA A 730 -22.12 -12.40 4.87
N ILE A 731 -22.35 -12.37 6.19
CA ILE A 731 -23.64 -12.74 6.80
C ILE A 731 -24.79 -11.88 6.27
N SER A 732 -24.57 -10.58 6.12
CA SER A 732 -25.59 -9.67 5.60
C SER A 732 -25.92 -9.91 4.12
N ARG A 733 -25.01 -10.50 3.35
CA ARG A 733 -25.19 -10.93 1.96
C ARG A 733 -25.75 -12.34 1.80
N ASP A 734 -26.09 -13.00 2.91
CA ASP A 734 -26.55 -14.38 2.94
C ASP A 734 -25.57 -15.41 2.31
N GLU A 735 -24.26 -15.17 2.45
CA GLU A 735 -23.24 -16.10 1.97
C GLU A 735 -23.21 -17.39 2.80
N ASP A 736 -22.91 -18.52 2.16
CA ASP A 736 -22.68 -19.79 2.87
C ASP A 736 -21.35 -19.77 3.59
N LEU A 737 -21.41 -19.74 4.92
CA LEU A 737 -20.25 -19.70 5.81
C LEU A 737 -19.98 -21.08 6.47
N SER A 738 -20.60 -22.15 6.02
CA SER A 738 -20.46 -23.49 6.60
C SER A 738 -19.01 -23.97 6.60
N TYR A 739 -18.26 -23.67 5.54
CA TYR A 739 -16.83 -24.00 5.46
C TYR A 739 -16.01 -23.26 6.52
N LEU A 740 -16.26 -21.96 6.72
CA LEU A 740 -15.59 -21.17 7.76
C LEU A 740 -15.96 -21.66 9.17
N GLN A 741 -17.24 -22.01 9.40
CA GLN A 741 -17.68 -22.58 10.68
C GLN A 741 -16.91 -23.86 11.02
N HIS A 742 -16.78 -24.76 10.05
CA HIS A 742 -16.03 -26.02 10.21
C HIS A 742 -14.55 -25.75 10.47
N PHE A 743 -13.91 -24.89 9.69
CA PHE A 743 -12.50 -24.51 9.86
C PHE A 743 -12.22 -23.94 11.25
N LEU A 744 -13.03 -22.97 11.72
CA LEU A 744 -12.89 -22.38 13.05
C LEU A 744 -13.05 -23.43 14.14
N ALA A 745 -14.06 -24.29 14.02
CA ALA A 745 -14.33 -25.35 14.98
C ALA A 745 -13.14 -26.34 15.12
N GLU A 746 -12.55 -26.72 13.99
CA GLU A 746 -11.43 -27.64 13.96
C GLU A 746 -10.15 -27.03 14.55
N ILE A 747 -9.79 -25.78 14.16
CA ILE A 747 -8.65 -25.04 14.72
C ILE A 747 -8.75 -24.91 16.24
N LEU A 748 -9.95 -24.60 16.75
CA LEU A 748 -10.20 -24.50 18.20
C LEU A 748 -10.13 -25.86 18.91
N ALA A 749 -10.70 -26.93 18.33
CA ALA A 749 -10.68 -28.26 18.89
C ALA A 749 -9.28 -28.87 18.93
N GLN A 750 -8.46 -28.63 17.90
CA GLN A 750 -7.07 -29.07 17.82
C GLN A 750 -6.09 -28.20 18.66
N LYS A 751 -6.59 -27.21 19.39
CA LYS A 751 -5.81 -26.36 20.30
C LYS A 751 -4.72 -25.51 19.59
N LEU A 752 -4.93 -25.19 18.33
CA LEU A 752 -4.00 -24.36 17.58
C LEU A 752 -4.04 -22.90 18.01
N THR A 753 -5.12 -22.48 18.68
CA THR A 753 -5.30 -21.13 19.20
C THR A 753 -6.06 -21.13 20.53
N PRO A 754 -5.88 -20.10 21.38
CA PRO A 754 -6.70 -19.93 22.57
C PRO A 754 -8.17 -19.65 22.24
N ILE A 755 -9.09 -20.42 22.85
CA ILE A 755 -10.55 -20.28 22.69
C ILE A 755 -11.01 -18.83 22.97
N ASN A 756 -10.38 -18.12 23.92
CA ASN A 756 -10.77 -16.77 24.30
C ASN A 756 -10.77 -15.79 23.12
N ARG A 757 -9.98 -16.00 22.07
CA ARG A 757 -9.96 -15.14 20.89
C ARG A 757 -11.27 -15.23 20.10
N PHE A 758 -11.87 -16.42 20.04
CA PHE A 758 -13.18 -16.61 19.43
C PHE A 758 -14.32 -16.17 20.35
N VAL A 759 -14.16 -16.31 21.67
CA VAL A 759 -15.16 -15.85 22.65
C VAL A 759 -15.41 -14.37 22.52
N GLU A 760 -14.41 -13.56 22.18
CA GLU A 760 -14.60 -12.13 21.92
C GLU A 760 -15.59 -11.88 20.76
N PHE A 761 -15.61 -12.72 19.75
CA PHE A 761 -16.59 -12.64 18.66
C PHE A 761 -17.98 -13.14 19.10
N LEU A 762 -18.05 -14.14 19.98
CA LEU A 762 -19.31 -14.61 20.55
C LEU A 762 -19.97 -13.59 21.48
N ASP A 763 -19.17 -12.86 22.24
CA ASP A 763 -19.62 -11.87 23.21
C ASP A 763 -20.02 -10.53 22.56
N MET A 764 -19.92 -10.42 21.23
CA MET A 764 -20.40 -9.22 20.52
C MET A 764 -21.90 -9.05 20.74
N PRO A 765 -22.34 -7.88 21.22
CA PRO A 765 -23.75 -7.60 21.41
C PRO A 765 -24.47 -7.55 20.05
N THR A 766 -25.28 -8.55 19.78
CA THR A 766 -26.07 -8.61 18.54
C THR A 766 -27.48 -9.11 18.83
N ARG A 767 -28.46 -8.53 18.12
CA ARG A 767 -29.85 -9.03 18.04
C ARG A 767 -30.12 -9.75 16.72
N ASP A 768 -29.20 -9.67 15.77
CA ASP A 768 -29.34 -10.27 14.44
C ASP A 768 -29.38 -11.81 14.55
N PRO A 769 -30.46 -12.48 14.11
CA PRO A 769 -30.59 -13.93 14.17
C PRO A 769 -29.59 -14.64 13.26
N LYS A 770 -29.16 -14.03 12.15
CA LYS A 770 -28.19 -14.60 11.22
C LYS A 770 -26.79 -14.66 11.85
N ILE A 771 -26.38 -13.60 12.57
CA ILE A 771 -25.11 -13.59 13.31
C ILE A 771 -25.12 -14.66 14.39
N LYS A 772 -26.23 -14.75 15.15
CA LYS A 772 -26.38 -15.81 16.16
C LYS A 772 -26.37 -17.20 15.57
N ALA A 773 -26.96 -17.40 14.39
CA ALA A 773 -26.93 -18.68 13.68
C ALA A 773 -25.52 -19.06 13.27
N PHE A 774 -24.71 -18.11 12.75
CA PHE A 774 -23.31 -18.34 12.45
C PHE A 774 -22.51 -18.72 13.71
N GLN A 775 -22.63 -17.93 14.79
CA GLN A 775 -21.96 -18.18 16.06
C GLN A 775 -22.30 -19.58 16.61
N LYS A 776 -23.61 -19.93 16.59
CA LYS A 776 -24.12 -21.22 17.01
C LYS A 776 -23.54 -22.37 16.17
N GLY A 777 -23.50 -22.24 14.85
CA GLY A 777 -22.95 -23.24 13.95
C GLY A 777 -21.48 -23.55 14.23
N VAL A 778 -20.65 -22.54 14.55
CA VAL A 778 -19.25 -22.80 14.94
C VAL A 778 -19.19 -23.59 16.25
N VAL A 779 -19.99 -23.25 17.25
CA VAL A 779 -19.97 -23.95 18.55
C VAL A 779 -20.50 -25.36 18.41
N GLU A 780 -21.56 -25.57 17.64
CA GLU A 780 -22.13 -26.91 17.35
C GLU A 780 -21.16 -27.82 16.62
N ALA A 781 -20.40 -27.29 15.66
CA ALA A 781 -19.34 -28.03 14.97
C ALA A 781 -18.14 -28.33 15.89
N TYR A 782 -17.80 -27.39 16.79
CA TYR A 782 -16.67 -27.54 17.73
C TYR A 782 -16.88 -28.65 18.78
N LEU A 783 -18.07 -28.74 19.37
CA LEU A 783 -18.29 -29.61 20.52
C LEU A 783 -17.95 -31.12 20.26
N PRO A 784 -18.44 -31.74 19.17
CA PRO A 784 -18.12 -33.15 18.88
C PRO A 784 -16.62 -33.35 18.59
N LEU A 785 -15.95 -32.35 17.99
CA LEU A 785 -14.51 -32.43 17.71
C LEU A 785 -13.69 -32.32 18.99
N ALA A 786 -14.10 -31.44 19.91
CA ALA A 786 -13.44 -31.27 21.20
C ALA A 786 -13.62 -32.49 22.13
N GLU A 787 -14.75 -33.21 22.02
CA GLU A 787 -15.02 -34.44 22.80
C GLU A 787 -14.14 -35.61 22.36
N LYS A 788 -13.72 -35.66 21.11
CA LYS A 788 -12.79 -36.67 20.60
C LYS A 788 -11.34 -36.46 21.06
N GLN A 789 -11.02 -35.32 21.67
CA GLN A 789 -9.69 -35.04 22.16
C GLN A 789 -9.44 -35.70 23.53
N ASP A 790 -8.29 -36.31 23.74
CA ASP A 790 -7.88 -36.90 25.02
C ASP A 790 -7.93 -35.89 26.17
N LYS A 791 -7.58 -34.64 25.88
CA LYS A 791 -7.66 -33.53 26.81
C LYS A 791 -8.39 -32.37 26.14
N LYS A 792 -9.50 -31.92 26.74
CA LYS A 792 -10.28 -30.80 26.22
C LYS A 792 -9.45 -29.51 26.18
N PRO A 793 -9.69 -28.62 25.20
CA PRO A 793 -9.03 -27.31 25.12
C PRO A 793 -9.27 -26.47 26.38
N THR A 794 -8.29 -25.63 26.73
CA THR A 794 -8.44 -24.65 27.83
C THR A 794 -9.62 -23.73 27.55
N ASN A 795 -10.45 -23.47 28.55
CA ASN A 795 -11.68 -22.65 28.42
C ASN A 795 -12.79 -23.28 27.56
N HIS A 796 -12.73 -24.63 27.28
CA HIS A 796 -13.79 -25.37 26.59
C HIS A 796 -15.18 -25.09 27.16
N LYS A 797 -15.32 -25.00 28.51
CA LYS A 797 -16.59 -24.72 29.18
C LYS A 797 -17.24 -23.39 28.75
N LYS A 798 -16.47 -22.38 28.30
CA LYS A 798 -17.04 -21.15 27.83
C LYS A 798 -17.86 -21.32 26.56
N LEU A 799 -17.38 -22.18 25.63
CA LEU A 799 -18.11 -22.48 24.40
C LEU A 799 -19.29 -23.43 24.70
N ALA A 800 -19.10 -24.46 25.55
CA ALA A 800 -20.16 -25.36 25.90
C ALA A 800 -21.33 -24.67 26.59
N ASN A 801 -21.06 -23.77 27.53
CA ASN A 801 -22.10 -23.01 28.26
C ASN A 801 -22.75 -21.89 27.39
N TRP A 802 -22.16 -21.49 26.31
CA TRP A 802 -22.73 -20.44 25.44
C TRP A 802 -23.99 -20.92 24.70
N LEU A 803 -24.11 -22.27 24.45
CA LEU A 803 -25.30 -22.86 23.84
C LEU A 803 -26.45 -23.13 24.86
N MET A 804 -26.16 -23.16 26.16
CA MET A 804 -27.15 -23.34 27.19
C MET A 804 -27.86 -22.03 27.52
#